data_0563e280c59a0d5afe714b3530000daa
#
_entry.id   0563e280c59a0d5afe714b3530000daa
#
_cell.length_a   1.000
_cell.length_b   1.000
_cell.length_c   1.000
_cell.angle_alpha   90.00
_cell.angle_beta   90.00
_cell.angle_gamma   90.00
#
_symmetry.space_group_name_H-M   'P 1'
#
loop_
_entity.id
_entity.type
_entity.pdbx_description
1 polymer ?
#
loop_
_entity_poly.entity_id
_entity_poly.type
_entity_poly.pdbx_seq_one_letter_code
_entity_poly.pdbx_strand_id
1 'polypeptide(L)'
;MRPLALELLALTTFVFARPVLASLGRSAETFVTRGADWTDVLVYLGALIAVPALGLVAVDLAARLAARGLLRPVHAVLVGALAGLAAWQVGEQFTDMSLTPVGGPVCALVGVAVAGLRFRVQALATFLRYGALIVVVVLAQFVFTTNSGRIVLGGRHVGVDPEVQERVQAAVGDDAPPVVLMVFDGMPTELLMDGGGAIDPGLYPHLAELAGTSTWYRNNTTVAPVTLQAVPAILSGRLGGKAEAPVASSYPENIFTMLGGTYDLHTAEPLTGLCPVSLCPVADGSPLSNLLGDSRAVWKQQMGGQTQMEFFVPGAFTDRYDRIDEMLDGLDFSRGDRPDAYVLHMLLPHDGWQFLPDGTTYDDALGGPTGMWAYQWSQVGADVGRQRHILQMQLVDRIVGRVMDGLRDAGTFDDALMVVTADHGYAFHDRDKVRGLTEQNFDQIMWTPLIVKSPGQSAGTVDDRNVQTVDVLPTIADELGVELPWDDLDGMPASRADRDPDDKAMADWGYSDLRSDDGSPVPVDAAEGFDRVLAGDAVPGTGPLALWDRSDGAHGPLVGRRVDELAVGPEVPGSLKVTGLDRWDDVDTDRPPLEVLGYSSLPQGATVAVAVNGTVAAVVPAQAGPYGSTAVDALLWPDALDDGDNDLEVFVVDGPPDAPTLRPVPLRDG
;
A
#
# COMPACT_ATOMS: atom_id res chain seq x y z
N MET A 1 0.67 35.07 -35.21
CA MET A 1 0.10 34.20 -34.15
C MET A 1 0.42 32.72 -34.37
N ARG A 2 -0.05 32.05 -35.47
CA ARG A 2 0.22 30.61 -35.66
C ARG A 2 1.65 30.15 -35.38
N PRO A 3 2.72 30.78 -35.93
CA PRO A 3 4.09 30.33 -35.63
C PRO A 3 4.53 30.54 -34.18
N LEU A 4 3.99 31.56 -33.48
CA LEU A 4 4.29 31.82 -32.07
C LEU A 4 3.56 30.79 -31.16
N ALA A 5 2.36 30.41 -31.52
CA ALA A 5 1.61 29.36 -30.79
C ALA A 5 2.33 28.01 -30.85
N LEU A 6 2.95 27.64 -31.96
CA LEU A 6 3.73 26.40 -32.10
C LEU A 6 4.96 26.39 -31.15
N GLU A 7 5.60 27.54 -30.95
CA GLU A 7 6.75 27.66 -30.07
C GLU A 7 6.35 27.49 -28.59
N LEU A 8 5.23 28.09 -28.20
CA LEU A 8 4.66 27.89 -26.85
C LEU A 8 4.21 26.45 -26.65
N LEU A 9 3.54 25.86 -27.65
CA LEU A 9 3.13 24.45 -27.59
C LEU A 9 4.34 23.51 -27.42
N ALA A 10 5.42 23.71 -28.18
CA ALA A 10 6.64 22.91 -28.06
C ALA A 10 7.22 22.98 -26.63
N LEU A 11 7.39 24.20 -26.13
CA LEU A 11 8.05 24.43 -24.84
C LEU A 11 7.14 24.01 -23.65
N THR A 12 5.84 24.28 -23.72
CA THR A 12 4.91 23.85 -22.67
C THR A 12 4.80 22.33 -22.63
N THR A 13 4.75 21.65 -23.77
CA THR A 13 4.76 20.18 -23.80
C THR A 13 6.03 19.61 -23.20
N PHE A 14 7.19 20.20 -23.50
CA PHE A 14 8.46 19.74 -22.93
C PHE A 14 8.54 20.00 -21.41
N VAL A 15 8.12 21.18 -20.94
CA VAL A 15 8.27 21.61 -19.54
C VAL A 15 7.21 21.03 -18.62
N PHE A 16 5.96 20.91 -19.10
CA PHE A 16 4.83 20.47 -18.25
C PHE A 16 4.37 19.06 -18.57
N ALA A 17 4.03 18.76 -19.84
CA ALA A 17 3.39 17.50 -20.16
C ALA A 17 4.39 16.32 -20.12
N ARG A 18 5.58 16.45 -20.69
CA ARG A 18 6.56 15.37 -20.79
C ARG A 18 6.96 14.80 -19.41
N PRO A 19 7.37 15.60 -18.40
CA PRO A 19 7.76 15.06 -17.10
C PRO A 19 6.58 14.38 -16.38
N VAL A 20 5.39 14.97 -16.44
CA VAL A 20 4.19 14.38 -15.84
C VAL A 20 3.84 13.05 -16.50
N LEU A 21 3.81 13.00 -17.84
CA LEU A 21 3.49 11.77 -18.57
C LEU A 21 4.58 10.70 -18.46
N ALA A 22 5.84 11.08 -18.31
CA ALA A 22 6.92 10.14 -18.05
C ALA A 22 6.79 9.49 -16.65
N SER A 23 6.24 10.23 -15.69
CA SER A 23 5.95 9.76 -14.35
C SER A 23 4.68 8.91 -14.32
N LEU A 24 3.52 9.51 -14.63
CA LEU A 24 2.23 8.83 -14.59
C LEU A 24 2.09 7.70 -15.63
N GLY A 25 2.90 7.71 -16.67
CA GLY A 25 2.94 6.63 -17.65
C GLY A 25 3.38 5.28 -17.07
N ARG A 26 4.14 5.29 -15.98
CA ARG A 26 4.58 4.06 -15.29
C ARG A 26 3.57 3.53 -14.29
N SER A 27 2.58 4.34 -13.92
CA SER A 27 1.62 4.12 -12.83
C SER A 27 0.21 4.07 -13.39
N ALA A 28 -0.16 2.94 -13.99
CA ALA A 28 -1.52 2.72 -14.48
C ALA A 28 -2.56 2.86 -13.35
N GLU A 29 -2.18 2.49 -12.14
CA GLU A 29 -2.98 2.60 -10.93
C GLU A 29 -3.47 4.02 -10.64
N THR A 30 -2.69 5.05 -10.98
CA THR A 30 -3.13 6.45 -10.82
C THR A 30 -4.39 6.76 -11.62
N PHE A 31 -4.50 6.21 -12.82
CA PHE A 31 -5.66 6.40 -13.67
C PHE A 31 -6.84 5.55 -13.18
N VAL A 32 -6.56 4.32 -12.79
CA VAL A 32 -7.55 3.37 -12.27
C VAL A 32 -8.19 3.87 -10.98
N THR A 33 -7.40 4.30 -10.00
CA THR A 33 -7.89 4.83 -8.71
C THR A 33 -8.71 6.11 -8.85
N ARG A 34 -8.57 6.83 -9.97
CA ARG A 34 -9.40 7.99 -10.32
C ARG A 34 -10.62 7.60 -11.15
N GLY A 35 -10.85 6.31 -11.38
CA GLY A 35 -11.95 5.82 -12.18
C GLY A 35 -11.88 6.23 -13.65
N ALA A 36 -10.66 6.50 -14.16
CA ALA A 36 -10.47 6.97 -15.53
C ALA A 36 -10.51 5.81 -16.52
N ASP A 37 -11.45 5.85 -17.43
CA ASP A 37 -11.48 4.97 -18.60
C ASP A 37 -10.56 5.46 -19.73
N TRP A 38 -10.53 4.74 -20.85
CA TRP A 38 -9.69 5.10 -22.00
C TRP A 38 -10.05 6.47 -22.59
N THR A 39 -11.32 6.90 -22.52
CA THR A 39 -11.76 8.21 -23.03
C THR A 39 -11.31 9.32 -22.11
N ASP A 40 -11.37 9.12 -20.79
CA ASP A 40 -10.86 10.04 -19.80
C ASP A 40 -9.36 10.25 -19.93
N VAL A 41 -8.60 9.16 -20.16
CA VAL A 41 -7.17 9.24 -20.41
C VAL A 41 -6.87 10.06 -21.67
N LEU A 42 -7.62 9.87 -22.77
CA LEU A 42 -7.43 10.67 -24.00
C LEU A 42 -7.77 12.15 -23.79
N VAL A 43 -8.86 12.45 -23.09
CA VAL A 43 -9.25 13.81 -22.74
C VAL A 43 -8.21 14.46 -21.85
N TYR A 44 -7.71 13.71 -20.85
CA TYR A 44 -6.63 14.13 -19.96
C TYR A 44 -5.34 14.48 -20.73
N LEU A 45 -4.89 13.60 -21.63
CA LEU A 45 -3.71 13.84 -22.47
C LEU A 45 -3.88 15.12 -23.30
N GLY A 46 -5.05 15.29 -23.89
CA GLY A 46 -5.41 16.50 -24.63
C GLY A 46 -5.38 17.76 -23.75
N ALA A 47 -5.98 17.71 -22.57
CA ALA A 47 -6.04 18.82 -21.63
C ALA A 47 -4.64 19.19 -21.08
N LEU A 48 -3.84 18.20 -20.68
CA LEU A 48 -2.49 18.42 -20.15
C LEU A 48 -1.57 19.14 -21.13
N ILE A 49 -1.73 18.89 -22.43
CA ILE A 49 -0.95 19.54 -23.49
C ILE A 49 -1.57 20.88 -23.90
N ALA A 50 -2.89 20.90 -24.09
CA ALA A 50 -3.55 22.07 -24.68
C ALA A 50 -3.74 23.22 -23.68
N VAL A 51 -4.12 22.93 -22.42
CA VAL A 51 -4.46 23.99 -21.44
C VAL A 51 -3.29 24.92 -21.15
N PRO A 52 -2.07 24.45 -20.82
CA PRO A 52 -0.95 25.35 -20.60
C PRO A 52 -0.56 26.15 -21.84
N ALA A 53 -0.56 25.50 -23.02
CA ALA A 53 -0.22 26.15 -24.28
C ALA A 53 -1.23 27.25 -24.64
N LEU A 54 -2.54 26.96 -24.56
CA LEU A 54 -3.61 27.92 -24.83
C LEU A 54 -3.61 29.09 -23.83
N GLY A 55 -3.33 28.82 -22.56
CA GLY A 55 -3.19 29.87 -21.53
C GLY A 55 -2.10 30.89 -21.91
N LEU A 56 -0.92 30.43 -22.33
CA LEU A 56 0.16 31.32 -22.76
C LEU A 56 -0.12 32.00 -24.10
N VAL A 57 -0.79 31.33 -25.04
CA VAL A 57 -1.27 31.98 -26.28
C VAL A 57 -2.30 33.05 -25.97
N ALA A 58 -3.16 32.88 -24.98
CA ALA A 58 -4.09 33.92 -24.54
C ALA A 58 -3.36 35.14 -23.98
N VAL A 59 -2.25 34.94 -23.23
CA VAL A 59 -1.39 36.06 -22.77
C VAL A 59 -0.77 36.82 -23.96
N ASP A 60 -0.25 36.12 -24.97
CA ASP A 60 0.27 36.73 -26.19
C ASP A 60 -0.83 37.51 -26.94
N LEU A 61 -2.04 36.97 -27.00
CA LEU A 61 -3.17 37.64 -27.64
C LEU A 61 -3.59 38.89 -26.88
N ALA A 62 -3.67 38.83 -25.54
CA ALA A 62 -3.95 39.97 -24.68
C ALA A 62 -2.91 41.08 -24.85
N ALA A 63 -1.63 40.73 -24.87
CA ALA A 63 -0.55 41.68 -25.13
C ALA A 63 -0.69 42.37 -26.51
N ARG A 64 -1.06 41.60 -27.54
CA ARG A 64 -1.30 42.15 -28.90
C ARG A 64 -2.51 43.08 -28.96
N LEU A 65 -3.57 42.77 -28.20
CA LEU A 65 -4.79 43.57 -28.15
C LEU A 65 -4.56 44.88 -27.35
N ALA A 66 -3.77 44.80 -26.27
CA ALA A 66 -3.41 45.97 -25.47
C ALA A 66 -2.55 46.97 -26.28
N ALA A 67 -1.50 46.49 -26.95
CA ALA A 67 -0.71 47.29 -27.87
C ALA A 67 0.08 46.36 -28.80
N ARG A 68 0.06 46.65 -30.13
CA ARG A 68 0.77 45.84 -31.14
C ARG A 68 2.26 45.65 -30.89
N GLY A 69 2.89 46.60 -30.18
CA GLY A 69 4.31 46.56 -29.81
C GLY A 69 4.62 45.61 -28.66
N LEU A 70 3.64 45.24 -27.81
CA LEU A 70 3.85 44.41 -26.63
C LEU A 70 3.95 42.91 -26.95
N LEU A 71 3.42 42.45 -28.09
CA LEU A 71 3.43 41.02 -28.43
C LEU A 71 4.86 40.44 -28.46
N ARG A 72 5.81 41.11 -29.11
CA ARG A 72 7.19 40.60 -29.20
C ARG A 72 7.92 40.50 -27.88
N PRO A 73 7.95 41.54 -27.01
CA PRO A 73 8.62 41.42 -25.72
C PRO A 73 7.91 40.44 -24.78
N VAL A 74 6.59 40.39 -24.73
CA VAL A 74 5.85 39.41 -23.92
C VAL A 74 6.15 37.99 -24.37
N HIS A 75 6.02 37.72 -25.66
CA HIS A 75 6.36 36.39 -26.21
C HIS A 75 7.84 36.00 -25.93
N ALA A 76 8.78 36.93 -26.06
CA ALA A 76 10.19 36.66 -25.74
C ALA A 76 10.38 36.27 -24.27
N VAL A 77 9.68 36.95 -23.36
CA VAL A 77 9.72 36.63 -21.92
C VAL A 77 9.12 35.24 -21.65
N LEU A 78 7.97 34.90 -22.26
CA LEU A 78 7.35 33.58 -22.12
C LEU A 78 8.26 32.46 -22.63
N VAL A 79 8.81 32.61 -23.83
CA VAL A 79 9.74 31.63 -24.41
C VAL A 79 11.02 31.53 -23.56
N GLY A 80 11.54 32.64 -23.06
CA GLY A 80 12.72 32.65 -22.19
C GLY A 80 12.47 31.95 -20.85
N ALA A 81 11.34 32.24 -20.20
CA ALA A 81 10.96 31.57 -18.95
C ALA A 81 10.84 30.05 -19.12
N LEU A 82 10.13 29.61 -20.17
CA LEU A 82 10.01 28.19 -20.49
C LEU A 82 11.35 27.55 -20.85
N ALA A 83 12.23 28.24 -21.57
CA ALA A 83 13.57 27.75 -21.88
C ALA A 83 14.45 27.62 -20.64
N GLY A 84 14.34 28.55 -19.69
CA GLY A 84 15.01 28.46 -18.38
C GLY A 84 14.52 27.24 -17.56
N LEU A 85 13.20 27.02 -17.52
CA LEU A 85 12.62 25.83 -16.87
C LEU A 85 13.04 24.53 -17.58
N ALA A 86 13.09 24.52 -18.90
CA ALA A 86 13.59 23.37 -19.66
C ALA A 86 15.06 23.07 -19.36
N ALA A 87 15.89 24.11 -19.23
CA ALA A 87 17.29 23.95 -18.86
C ALA A 87 17.44 23.39 -17.42
N TRP A 88 16.58 23.83 -16.48
CA TRP A 88 16.52 23.28 -15.14
C TRP A 88 16.21 21.77 -15.15
N GLN A 89 15.15 21.34 -15.83
CA GLN A 89 14.77 19.92 -15.92
C GLN A 89 15.85 19.04 -16.55
N VAL A 90 16.52 19.56 -17.60
CA VAL A 90 17.63 18.84 -18.22
C VAL A 90 18.82 18.77 -17.26
N GLY A 91 19.10 19.87 -16.55
CA GLY A 91 20.18 19.92 -15.58
C GLY A 91 19.99 18.92 -14.43
N GLU A 92 18.78 18.82 -13.88
CA GLU A 92 18.43 17.86 -12.79
C GLU A 92 18.64 16.40 -13.19
N GLN A 93 18.52 16.05 -14.50
CA GLN A 93 18.77 14.69 -14.98
C GLN A 93 20.24 14.28 -14.96
N PHE A 94 21.16 15.24 -14.96
CA PHE A 94 22.61 14.98 -15.06
C PHE A 94 23.40 15.43 -13.84
N THR A 95 22.83 16.34 -13.05
CA THR A 95 23.48 16.93 -11.88
C THR A 95 22.40 17.38 -10.90
N ASP A 96 22.61 17.19 -9.61
CA ASP A 96 21.68 17.66 -8.55
C ASP A 96 21.69 19.19 -8.48
N MET A 97 21.14 19.85 -9.50
CA MET A 97 21.17 21.32 -9.64
C MET A 97 20.41 22.02 -8.51
N SER A 98 19.37 21.40 -7.97
CA SER A 98 18.61 21.90 -6.80
C SER A 98 19.48 22.07 -5.56
N LEU A 99 20.52 21.27 -5.41
CA LEU A 99 21.49 21.33 -4.30
C LEU A 99 22.63 22.34 -4.54
N THR A 100 22.71 22.96 -5.73
CA THR A 100 23.79 23.90 -6.05
C THR A 100 23.29 25.36 -6.06
N PRO A 101 24.03 26.29 -5.43
CA PRO A 101 23.63 27.70 -5.41
C PRO A 101 23.70 28.38 -6.79
N VAL A 102 24.34 27.75 -7.78
CA VAL A 102 24.52 28.29 -9.14
C VAL A 102 23.49 27.77 -10.15
N GLY A 103 22.76 26.70 -9.85
CA GLY A 103 21.81 26.05 -10.77
C GLY A 103 20.73 27.01 -11.28
N GLY A 104 20.02 27.67 -10.35
CA GLY A 104 19.00 28.66 -10.68
C GLY A 104 19.51 29.84 -11.52
N PRO A 105 20.58 30.50 -11.13
CA PRO A 105 21.21 31.58 -11.95
C PRO A 105 21.59 31.13 -13.35
N VAL A 106 22.19 29.96 -13.54
CA VAL A 106 22.55 29.42 -14.86
C VAL A 106 21.32 29.22 -15.74
N CYS A 107 20.28 28.59 -15.22
CA CYS A 107 19.03 28.38 -15.97
C CYS A 107 18.33 29.71 -16.31
N ALA A 108 18.36 30.69 -15.40
CA ALA A 108 17.83 32.02 -15.67
C ALA A 108 18.64 32.73 -16.80
N LEU A 109 19.97 32.61 -16.82
CA LEU A 109 20.79 33.13 -17.90
C LEU A 109 20.48 32.46 -19.26
N VAL A 110 20.27 31.14 -19.29
CA VAL A 110 19.81 30.44 -20.49
C VAL A 110 18.48 31.02 -20.97
N GLY A 111 17.52 31.20 -20.07
CA GLY A 111 16.22 31.81 -20.38
C GLY A 111 16.37 33.21 -20.98
N VAL A 112 17.15 34.07 -20.36
CA VAL A 112 17.43 35.45 -20.86
C VAL A 112 18.11 35.41 -22.24
N ALA A 113 19.07 34.52 -22.44
CA ALA A 113 19.76 34.36 -23.73
C ALA A 113 18.79 33.95 -24.83
N VAL A 114 17.93 32.94 -24.57
CA VAL A 114 16.91 32.48 -25.51
C VAL A 114 15.90 33.59 -25.81
N ALA A 115 15.40 34.31 -24.81
CA ALA A 115 14.52 35.47 -24.97
C ALA A 115 15.13 36.54 -25.88
N GLY A 116 16.41 36.89 -25.65
CA GLY A 116 17.13 37.88 -26.44
C GLY A 116 17.45 37.46 -27.88
N LEU A 117 17.73 36.20 -28.11
CA LEU A 117 18.07 35.63 -29.41
C LEU A 117 16.83 35.26 -30.24
N ARG A 118 15.66 35.03 -29.62
CA ARG A 118 14.46 34.49 -30.26
C ARG A 118 14.04 35.26 -31.54
N PHE A 119 14.13 36.59 -31.55
CA PHE A 119 13.76 37.42 -32.68
C PHE A 119 14.95 37.87 -33.56
N ARG A 120 16.17 37.50 -33.18
CA ARG A 120 17.41 37.83 -33.90
C ARG A 120 17.95 36.64 -34.69
N VAL A 121 17.70 35.41 -34.21
CA VAL A 121 18.23 34.18 -34.81
C VAL A 121 17.09 33.36 -35.42
N GLN A 122 16.98 33.36 -36.73
CA GLN A 122 15.91 32.66 -37.46
C GLN A 122 15.97 31.12 -37.24
N ALA A 123 17.17 30.56 -37.14
CA ALA A 123 17.36 29.13 -36.89
C ALA A 123 16.74 28.71 -35.56
N LEU A 124 16.88 29.51 -34.49
CA LEU A 124 16.25 29.25 -33.20
C LEU A 124 14.72 29.25 -33.29
N ALA A 125 14.17 30.24 -33.99
CA ALA A 125 12.74 30.32 -34.25
C ALA A 125 12.21 29.10 -34.98
N THR A 126 12.97 28.64 -36.00
CA THR A 126 12.62 27.47 -36.80
C THR A 126 12.69 26.20 -35.94
N PHE A 127 13.75 26.04 -35.16
CA PHE A 127 13.92 24.93 -34.21
C PHE A 127 12.75 24.84 -33.23
N LEU A 128 12.39 25.94 -32.58
CA LEU A 128 11.28 25.96 -31.61
C LEU A 128 9.94 25.59 -32.27
N ARG A 129 9.70 26.00 -33.51
CA ARG A 129 8.45 25.67 -34.22
C ARG A 129 8.38 24.20 -34.60
N TYR A 130 9.45 23.62 -35.16
CA TYR A 130 9.52 22.20 -35.43
C TYR A 130 9.56 21.36 -34.14
N GLY A 131 10.02 21.94 -33.05
CA GLY A 131 9.93 21.36 -31.71
C GLY A 131 8.49 21.00 -31.30
N ALA A 132 7.45 21.61 -31.92
CA ALA A 132 6.06 21.20 -31.67
C ALA A 132 5.77 19.73 -32.06
N LEU A 133 6.61 19.09 -32.89
CA LEU A 133 6.53 17.64 -33.15
C LEU A 133 6.76 16.80 -31.87
N ILE A 134 7.32 17.38 -30.81
CA ILE A 134 7.46 16.71 -29.51
C ILE A 134 6.10 16.24 -28.95
N VAL A 135 5.01 16.93 -29.30
CA VAL A 135 3.65 16.51 -28.90
C VAL A 135 3.39 15.09 -29.40
N VAL A 136 3.67 14.82 -30.67
CA VAL A 136 3.45 13.50 -31.29
C VAL A 136 4.35 12.46 -30.62
N VAL A 137 5.62 12.82 -30.38
CA VAL A 137 6.57 11.90 -29.74
C VAL A 137 6.15 11.56 -28.32
N VAL A 138 5.76 12.54 -27.51
CA VAL A 138 5.36 12.34 -26.11
C VAL A 138 4.06 11.52 -26.03
N LEU A 139 3.08 11.82 -26.88
CA LEU A 139 1.84 11.04 -26.94
C LEU A 139 2.08 9.60 -27.41
N ALA A 140 2.88 9.43 -28.48
CA ALA A 140 3.22 8.09 -28.96
C ALA A 140 4.00 7.29 -27.90
N GLN A 141 4.97 7.93 -27.25
CA GLN A 141 5.69 7.29 -26.14
C GLN A 141 4.73 6.87 -25.03
N PHE A 142 3.85 7.76 -24.56
CA PHE A 142 2.88 7.43 -23.52
C PHE A 142 2.00 6.25 -23.94
N VAL A 143 1.33 6.32 -25.09
CA VAL A 143 0.36 5.31 -25.53
C VAL A 143 1.03 3.96 -25.83
N PHE A 144 2.19 3.95 -26.47
CA PHE A 144 2.78 2.70 -26.99
C PHE A 144 3.88 2.08 -26.14
N THR A 145 4.44 2.83 -25.17
CA THR A 145 5.58 2.33 -24.38
C THR A 145 5.38 2.35 -22.88
N THR A 146 4.22 2.82 -22.39
CA THR A 146 3.96 2.88 -20.95
C THR A 146 2.82 1.96 -20.51
N ASN A 147 2.81 1.59 -19.23
CA ASN A 147 1.74 0.77 -18.65
C ASN A 147 0.39 1.49 -18.72
N SER A 148 0.36 2.78 -18.39
CA SER A 148 -0.88 3.59 -18.46
C SER A 148 -1.41 3.74 -19.89
N GLY A 149 -0.54 3.71 -20.91
CA GLY A 149 -0.93 3.75 -22.31
C GLY A 149 -1.75 2.53 -22.74
N ARG A 150 -1.61 1.40 -22.03
CA ARG A 150 -2.39 0.18 -22.29
C ARG A 150 -3.86 0.33 -21.96
N ILE A 151 -4.23 1.21 -21.02
CA ILE A 151 -5.63 1.57 -20.76
C ILE A 151 -6.26 2.12 -22.05
N VAL A 152 -5.52 2.94 -22.81
CA VAL A 152 -5.97 3.51 -24.09
C VAL A 152 -6.05 2.45 -25.19
N LEU A 153 -5.03 1.57 -25.27
CA LEU A 153 -4.98 0.53 -26.30
C LEU A 153 -5.94 -0.61 -26.01
N GLY A 154 -6.20 -0.89 -24.73
CA GLY A 154 -7.11 -1.93 -24.26
C GLY A 154 -8.60 -1.58 -24.35
N GLY A 155 -8.97 -0.40 -24.84
CA GLY A 155 -10.33 0.17 -24.87
C GLY A 155 -11.46 -0.67 -25.48
N ARG A 156 -11.35 -2.01 -25.38
CA ARG A 156 -12.41 -2.94 -25.71
C ARG A 156 -13.41 -2.97 -24.56
N HIS A 157 -14.69 -2.99 -24.91
CA HIS A 157 -15.72 -3.28 -23.94
C HIS A 157 -15.53 -4.72 -23.44
N VAL A 158 -15.01 -4.87 -22.23
CA VAL A 158 -15.04 -6.12 -21.50
C VAL A 158 -16.43 -6.20 -20.89
N GLY A 159 -17.05 -7.32 -21.01
CA GLY A 159 -18.38 -7.61 -20.47
C GLY A 159 -18.47 -9.07 -20.08
N VAL A 160 -19.61 -9.48 -19.56
CA VAL A 160 -19.87 -10.88 -19.23
C VAL A 160 -19.94 -11.72 -20.50
N ASP A 161 -19.33 -12.90 -20.46
CA ASP A 161 -19.47 -13.91 -21.51
C ASP A 161 -20.81 -14.64 -21.31
N PRO A 162 -21.71 -14.64 -22.33
CA PRO A 162 -22.99 -15.32 -22.22
C PRO A 162 -22.88 -16.82 -21.90
N GLU A 163 -21.85 -17.52 -22.39
CA GLU A 163 -21.63 -18.94 -22.10
C GLU A 163 -21.26 -19.14 -20.62
N VAL A 164 -20.39 -18.30 -20.08
CA VAL A 164 -20.02 -18.33 -18.65
C VAL A 164 -21.24 -18.06 -17.78
N GLN A 165 -22.06 -17.06 -18.15
CA GLN A 165 -23.27 -16.73 -17.38
C GLN A 165 -24.30 -17.87 -17.39
N GLU A 166 -24.49 -18.54 -18.53
CA GLU A 166 -25.37 -19.70 -18.61
C GLU A 166 -24.87 -20.84 -17.70
N ARG A 167 -23.56 -21.08 -17.65
CA ARG A 167 -22.94 -22.07 -16.76
C ARG A 167 -23.09 -21.69 -15.29
N VAL A 168 -22.82 -20.43 -14.92
CA VAL A 168 -22.99 -19.95 -13.54
C VAL A 168 -24.45 -20.10 -13.11
N GLN A 169 -25.41 -19.58 -13.90
CA GLN A 169 -26.83 -19.68 -13.58
C GLN A 169 -27.32 -21.13 -13.47
N ALA A 170 -26.81 -22.03 -14.33
CA ALA A 170 -27.16 -23.44 -14.28
C ALA A 170 -26.59 -24.14 -13.03
N ALA A 171 -25.40 -23.75 -12.57
CA ALA A 171 -24.73 -24.33 -11.42
C ALA A 171 -25.36 -23.88 -10.09
N VAL A 172 -25.59 -22.55 -9.93
CA VAL A 172 -26.02 -22.00 -8.64
C VAL A 172 -27.55 -21.98 -8.47
N GLY A 173 -28.33 -21.94 -9.57
CA GLY A 173 -29.80 -21.95 -9.54
C GLY A 173 -30.41 -20.73 -8.86
N ASP A 174 -31.63 -20.89 -8.33
CA ASP A 174 -32.38 -19.81 -7.66
C ASP A 174 -31.95 -19.60 -6.18
N ASP A 175 -31.29 -20.59 -5.57
CA ASP A 175 -30.80 -20.57 -4.18
C ASP A 175 -29.28 -20.31 -4.10
N ALA A 176 -28.73 -19.52 -5.02
CA ALA A 176 -27.31 -19.20 -5.09
C ALA A 176 -26.79 -18.66 -3.75
N PRO A 177 -25.65 -19.16 -3.24
CA PRO A 177 -25.04 -18.66 -2.02
C PRO A 177 -24.48 -17.25 -2.25
N PRO A 178 -24.54 -16.34 -1.25
CA PRO A 178 -23.75 -15.12 -1.33
C PRO A 178 -22.26 -15.45 -1.37
N VAL A 179 -21.51 -14.71 -2.18
CA VAL A 179 -20.05 -14.86 -2.33
C VAL A 179 -19.36 -13.68 -1.69
N VAL A 180 -18.42 -13.94 -0.77
CA VAL A 180 -17.60 -12.90 -0.13
C VAL A 180 -16.14 -13.24 -0.35
N LEU A 181 -15.44 -12.42 -1.12
CA LEU A 181 -13.99 -12.46 -1.27
C LEU A 181 -13.38 -11.21 -0.64
N MET A 182 -12.59 -11.41 0.43
CA MET A 182 -11.82 -10.36 1.09
C MET A 182 -10.34 -10.58 0.78
N VAL A 183 -9.71 -9.61 0.15
CA VAL A 183 -8.27 -9.58 -0.14
C VAL A 183 -7.63 -8.46 0.66
N PHE A 184 -6.70 -8.79 1.54
CA PHE A 184 -5.97 -7.83 2.34
C PHE A 184 -4.59 -7.55 1.75
N ASP A 185 -4.07 -6.35 1.96
CA ASP A 185 -2.80 -5.90 1.41
C ASP A 185 -1.70 -6.04 2.47
N GLY A 186 -0.80 -7.00 2.25
CA GLY A 186 0.39 -7.14 3.06
C GLY A 186 0.22 -7.95 4.36
N MET A 187 -0.49 -9.08 4.37
CA MET A 187 -0.74 -9.90 5.57
C MET A 187 -0.02 -11.25 5.50
N PRO A 188 1.11 -11.43 6.21
CA PRO A 188 1.85 -12.70 6.24
C PRO A 188 1.18 -13.75 7.15
N THR A 189 1.21 -15.01 6.73
CA THR A 189 0.62 -16.13 7.47
C THR A 189 1.29 -16.35 8.83
N GLU A 190 2.60 -16.20 8.94
CA GLU A 190 3.33 -16.46 10.18
C GLU A 190 2.88 -15.59 11.35
N LEU A 191 2.52 -14.31 11.08
CA LEU A 191 2.08 -13.39 12.12
C LEU A 191 0.65 -13.65 12.60
N LEU A 192 -0.10 -14.54 11.93
CA LEU A 192 -1.41 -14.98 12.39
C LEU A 192 -1.32 -16.13 13.40
N MET A 193 -0.19 -16.86 13.42
CA MET A 193 -0.09 -18.13 14.12
C MET A 193 0.39 -17.99 15.57
N ASP A 194 -0.17 -18.82 16.42
CA ASP A 194 0.34 -19.12 17.75
C ASP A 194 1.52 -20.13 17.67
N GLY A 195 2.16 -20.42 18.80
CA GLY A 195 3.24 -21.41 18.87
C GLY A 195 2.83 -22.86 18.53
N GLY A 196 1.55 -23.12 18.32
CA GLY A 196 1.01 -24.41 17.88
C GLY A 196 0.70 -24.47 16.40
N GLY A 197 0.89 -23.37 15.66
CA GLY A 197 0.60 -23.26 14.23
C GLY A 197 -0.90 -23.13 13.93
N ALA A 198 -1.71 -22.73 14.90
CA ALA A 198 -3.10 -22.31 14.73
C ALA A 198 -3.19 -20.78 14.70
N ILE A 199 -4.29 -20.22 14.17
CA ILE A 199 -4.53 -18.79 14.26
C ILE A 199 -4.68 -18.42 15.75
N ASP A 200 -3.93 -17.43 16.21
CA ASP A 200 -3.94 -16.99 17.60
C ASP A 200 -5.28 -16.34 17.98
N PRO A 201 -6.13 -17.00 18.80
CA PRO A 201 -7.43 -16.45 19.14
C PRO A 201 -7.35 -15.28 20.14
N GLY A 202 -6.19 -15.06 20.75
CA GLY A 202 -5.94 -13.92 21.65
C GLY A 202 -5.66 -12.63 20.88
N LEU A 203 -5.05 -12.74 19.72
CA LEU A 203 -4.75 -11.61 18.83
C LEU A 203 -5.83 -11.44 17.75
N TYR A 204 -6.36 -12.55 17.21
CA TYR A 204 -7.24 -12.56 16.03
C TYR A 204 -8.47 -13.46 16.27
N PRO A 205 -9.37 -13.06 17.21
CA PRO A 205 -10.51 -13.90 17.61
C PRO A 205 -11.48 -14.21 16.47
N HIS A 206 -11.73 -13.26 15.55
CA HIS A 206 -12.70 -13.47 14.46
C HIS A 206 -12.13 -14.34 13.34
N LEU A 207 -10.84 -14.17 13.00
CA LEU A 207 -10.17 -15.06 12.03
C LEU A 207 -10.04 -16.48 12.59
N ALA A 208 -9.75 -16.63 13.89
CA ALA A 208 -9.74 -17.94 14.54
C ALA A 208 -11.13 -18.58 14.57
N GLU A 209 -12.19 -17.81 14.82
CA GLU A 209 -13.57 -18.26 14.73
C GLU A 209 -13.94 -18.69 13.31
N LEU A 210 -13.59 -17.88 12.28
CA LEU A 210 -13.83 -18.21 10.88
C LEU A 210 -13.10 -19.51 10.51
N ALA A 211 -11.83 -19.65 10.85
CA ALA A 211 -11.06 -20.87 10.60
C ALA A 211 -11.67 -22.11 11.28
N GLY A 212 -12.32 -21.91 12.43
CA GLY A 212 -13.06 -22.97 13.14
C GLY A 212 -14.27 -23.54 12.39
N THR A 213 -14.72 -22.87 11.33
CA THR A 213 -15.85 -23.29 10.46
C THR A 213 -15.48 -23.34 8.99
N SER A 214 -14.20 -23.27 8.66
CA SER A 214 -13.68 -23.14 7.30
C SER A 214 -12.53 -24.11 7.03
N THR A 215 -12.07 -24.18 5.80
CA THR A 215 -10.80 -24.82 5.45
C THR A 215 -9.71 -23.75 5.38
N TRP A 216 -8.72 -23.84 6.26
CA TRP A 216 -7.55 -22.99 6.22
C TRP A 216 -6.41 -23.68 5.48
N TYR A 217 -6.09 -23.19 4.29
CA TYR A 217 -4.94 -23.63 3.48
C TYR A 217 -3.69 -22.92 3.96
N ARG A 218 -3.04 -23.48 4.97
CA ARG A 218 -1.93 -22.85 5.68
C ARG A 218 -0.67 -22.71 4.81
N ASN A 219 -0.48 -23.62 3.84
CA ASN A 219 0.62 -23.60 2.88
C ASN A 219 0.24 -22.88 1.57
N ASN A 220 -0.52 -21.79 1.67
CA ASN A 220 -0.81 -20.92 0.53
C ASN A 220 0.28 -19.87 0.35
N THR A 221 0.65 -19.57 -0.90
CA THR A 221 1.59 -18.51 -1.22
C THR A 221 1.04 -17.57 -2.28
N THR A 222 1.43 -16.29 -2.17
CA THR A 222 1.26 -15.36 -3.27
C THR A 222 2.09 -15.76 -4.49
N VAL A 223 1.73 -15.21 -5.65
CA VAL A 223 2.49 -15.37 -6.90
C VAL A 223 3.28 -14.11 -7.27
N ALA A 224 3.15 -13.04 -6.48
CA ALA A 224 3.89 -11.79 -6.69
C ALA A 224 4.01 -10.97 -5.40
N PRO A 225 5.16 -10.29 -5.13
CA PRO A 225 5.35 -9.49 -3.93
C PRO A 225 4.74 -8.09 -4.03
N VAL A 226 3.94 -7.81 -5.08
CA VAL A 226 3.43 -6.47 -5.39
C VAL A 226 1.96 -6.56 -5.74
N THR A 227 1.14 -5.75 -5.09
CA THR A 227 -0.31 -5.67 -5.21
C THR A 227 -0.82 -5.62 -6.65
N LEU A 228 -0.19 -4.80 -7.50
CA LEU A 228 -0.58 -4.61 -8.91
C LEU A 228 -0.41 -5.86 -9.79
N GLN A 229 0.26 -6.89 -9.29
CA GLN A 229 0.43 -8.19 -9.94
C GLN A 229 -0.30 -9.30 -9.18
N ALA A 230 -0.24 -9.27 -7.85
CA ALA A 230 -0.85 -10.29 -7.00
C ALA A 230 -2.38 -10.24 -7.04
N VAL A 231 -2.99 -9.06 -6.91
CA VAL A 231 -4.46 -8.92 -6.94
C VAL A 231 -5.05 -9.34 -8.29
N PRO A 232 -4.51 -8.92 -9.47
CA PRO A 232 -4.98 -9.48 -10.74
C PRO A 232 -4.89 -11.01 -10.82
N ALA A 233 -3.83 -11.61 -10.28
CA ALA A 233 -3.69 -13.07 -10.27
C ALA A 233 -4.75 -13.75 -9.40
N ILE A 234 -5.06 -13.20 -8.21
CA ILE A 234 -6.14 -13.66 -7.34
C ILE A 234 -7.49 -13.61 -8.05
N LEU A 235 -7.78 -12.48 -8.71
CA LEU A 235 -9.09 -12.20 -9.30
C LEU A 235 -9.29 -12.86 -10.68
N SER A 236 -8.23 -13.27 -11.37
CA SER A 236 -8.30 -13.88 -12.71
C SER A 236 -7.85 -15.33 -12.79
N GLY A 237 -7.17 -15.84 -11.75
CA GLY A 237 -6.55 -17.18 -11.79
C GLY A 237 -5.38 -17.30 -12.76
N ARG A 238 -4.77 -16.18 -13.18
CA ARG A 238 -3.69 -16.11 -14.17
C ARG A 238 -2.47 -15.40 -13.63
N LEU A 239 -1.29 -15.92 -13.95
CA LEU A 239 -0.03 -15.20 -13.77
C LEU A 239 0.06 -14.07 -14.80
N GLY A 240 0.05 -12.85 -14.34
CA GLY A 240 0.15 -11.70 -15.23
C GLY A 240 1.51 -11.55 -15.92
N GLY A 241 1.53 -10.98 -17.12
CA GLY A 241 2.76 -10.62 -17.82
C GLY A 241 3.36 -9.30 -17.29
N LYS A 242 4.70 -9.15 -17.39
CA LYS A 242 5.48 -7.97 -16.91
C LYS A 242 4.91 -6.60 -17.29
N ALA A 243 4.14 -6.55 -18.33
CA ALA A 243 3.70 -5.30 -18.90
C ALA A 243 2.16 -5.19 -18.91
N GLU A 244 1.46 -6.05 -18.21
CA GLU A 244 0.01 -6.00 -18.12
C GLU A 244 -0.41 -4.98 -17.07
N ALA A 245 -1.32 -4.09 -17.46
CA ALA A 245 -1.93 -3.16 -16.51
C ALA A 245 -3.00 -3.90 -15.70
N PRO A 246 -3.22 -3.56 -14.41
CA PRO A 246 -4.21 -4.22 -13.55
C PRO A 246 -5.63 -3.74 -13.87
N VAL A 247 -6.08 -3.98 -15.10
CA VAL A 247 -7.38 -3.51 -15.62
C VAL A 247 -8.11 -4.62 -16.39
N ALA A 248 -9.44 -4.53 -16.46
CA ALA A 248 -10.31 -5.50 -17.11
C ALA A 248 -9.87 -5.86 -18.54
N SER A 249 -9.35 -4.91 -19.32
CA SER A 249 -8.92 -5.17 -20.70
C SER A 249 -7.67 -6.05 -20.81
N SER A 250 -6.84 -6.13 -19.76
CA SER A 250 -5.70 -7.04 -19.65
C SER A 250 -6.11 -8.41 -19.10
N TYR A 251 -7.13 -8.43 -18.24
CA TYR A 251 -7.67 -9.61 -17.58
C TYR A 251 -9.18 -9.71 -17.84
N PRO A 252 -9.60 -10.01 -19.09
CA PRO A 252 -11.03 -10.03 -19.46
C PRO A 252 -11.79 -11.17 -18.80
N GLU A 253 -11.11 -12.24 -18.46
CA GLU A 253 -11.60 -13.42 -17.74
C GLU A 253 -11.20 -13.26 -16.28
N ASN A 254 -12.19 -12.89 -15.44
CA ASN A 254 -11.97 -12.62 -14.02
C ASN A 254 -13.26 -12.84 -13.21
N ILE A 255 -13.17 -12.71 -11.88
CA ILE A 255 -14.30 -12.96 -10.98
C ILE A 255 -15.53 -12.09 -11.29
N PHE A 256 -15.34 -10.84 -11.71
CA PHE A 256 -16.44 -9.92 -12.00
C PHE A 256 -17.16 -10.32 -13.29
N THR A 257 -16.42 -10.72 -14.33
CA THR A 257 -17.01 -11.22 -15.57
C THR A 257 -17.60 -12.61 -15.41
N MET A 258 -17.13 -13.41 -14.43
CA MET A 258 -17.73 -14.67 -14.05
C MET A 258 -19.08 -14.46 -13.36
N LEU A 259 -19.16 -13.59 -12.37
CA LEU A 259 -20.33 -13.47 -11.49
C LEU A 259 -21.36 -12.42 -11.97
N GLY A 260 -20.93 -11.36 -12.66
CA GLY A 260 -21.71 -10.13 -12.86
C GLY A 260 -23.01 -10.26 -13.67
N GLY A 261 -23.20 -11.35 -14.43
CA GLY A 261 -24.47 -11.62 -15.09
C GLY A 261 -25.53 -12.21 -14.16
N THR A 262 -25.10 -12.94 -13.12
CA THR A 262 -25.97 -13.66 -12.18
C THR A 262 -26.07 -12.95 -10.83
N TYR A 263 -24.97 -12.41 -10.33
CA TYR A 263 -24.87 -11.76 -9.02
C TYR A 263 -24.96 -10.24 -9.11
N ASP A 264 -25.45 -9.61 -8.06
CA ASP A 264 -25.26 -8.18 -7.81
C ASP A 264 -23.88 -7.95 -7.17
N LEU A 265 -23.05 -7.12 -7.81
CA LEU A 265 -21.65 -6.95 -7.43
C LEU A 265 -21.45 -5.76 -6.49
N HIS A 266 -20.87 -6.01 -5.31
CA HIS A 266 -20.40 -5.01 -4.35
C HIS A 266 -18.87 -5.05 -4.34
N THR A 267 -18.20 -3.98 -4.79
CA THR A 267 -16.78 -4.05 -5.10
C THR A 267 -15.98 -2.94 -4.45
N ALA A 268 -14.77 -3.28 -3.98
CA ALA A 268 -13.74 -2.33 -3.61
C ALA A 268 -12.43 -2.72 -4.32
N GLU A 269 -12.00 -1.91 -5.25
CA GLU A 269 -10.75 -2.08 -6.01
C GLU A 269 -9.90 -0.79 -5.94
N PRO A 270 -9.27 -0.49 -4.80
CA PRO A 270 -8.59 0.81 -4.60
C PRO A 270 -7.36 1.01 -5.48
N LEU A 271 -6.71 -0.05 -5.97
CA LEU A 271 -5.47 0.00 -6.78
C LEU A 271 -5.60 -0.70 -8.13
N THR A 272 -6.66 -1.49 -8.34
CA THR A 272 -6.91 -2.25 -9.57
C THR A 272 -8.25 -1.84 -10.18
N GLY A 273 -8.51 -2.25 -11.42
CA GLY A 273 -9.76 -1.97 -12.14
C GLY A 273 -10.13 -3.15 -13.02
N LEU A 274 -10.19 -4.35 -12.42
CA LEU A 274 -10.56 -5.58 -13.13
C LEU A 274 -12.07 -5.68 -13.32
N CYS A 275 -12.87 -4.98 -12.49
CA CYS A 275 -14.31 -4.89 -12.73
C CYS A 275 -14.57 -3.98 -13.94
N PRO A 276 -15.22 -4.49 -15.01
CA PRO A 276 -15.61 -3.65 -16.12
C PRO A 276 -16.58 -2.54 -15.69
N VAL A 277 -16.42 -1.33 -16.22
CA VAL A 277 -17.30 -0.17 -15.93
C VAL A 277 -18.78 -0.48 -16.22
N SER A 278 -19.07 -1.40 -17.14
CA SER A 278 -20.43 -1.87 -17.44
C SER A 278 -21.08 -2.65 -16.29
N LEU A 279 -20.27 -3.23 -15.39
CA LEU A 279 -20.72 -4.02 -14.24
C LEU A 279 -20.58 -3.24 -12.92
N CYS A 280 -19.51 -2.46 -12.80
CA CYS A 280 -19.19 -1.66 -11.63
C CYS A 280 -19.07 -0.19 -12.05
N PRO A 281 -20.19 0.56 -12.12
CA PRO A 281 -20.13 1.97 -12.44
C PRO A 281 -19.34 2.73 -11.36
N VAL A 282 -18.38 3.53 -11.80
CA VAL A 282 -17.56 4.34 -10.90
C VAL A 282 -18.42 5.39 -10.21
N ALA A 283 -18.28 5.53 -8.89
CA ALA A 283 -18.98 6.55 -8.10
C ALA A 283 -18.66 7.96 -8.60
N ASP A 284 -19.61 8.90 -8.43
CA ASP A 284 -19.57 10.27 -8.93
C ASP A 284 -18.27 11.01 -8.59
N GLY A 285 -17.52 11.35 -9.61
CA GLY A 285 -16.32 12.18 -9.56
C GLY A 285 -15.89 12.57 -10.97
N SER A 286 -15.21 13.71 -11.13
CA SER A 286 -14.60 14.04 -12.42
C SER A 286 -13.18 13.52 -12.48
N PRO A 287 -12.90 12.34 -13.11
CA PRO A 287 -11.56 11.78 -13.21
C PRO A 287 -10.54 12.80 -13.73
N LEU A 288 -10.98 13.63 -14.69
CA LEU A 288 -10.14 14.66 -15.30
C LEU A 288 -9.64 15.70 -14.28
N SER A 289 -10.51 16.18 -13.37
CA SER A 289 -10.11 17.20 -12.38
C SER A 289 -9.09 16.65 -11.39
N ASN A 290 -9.28 15.42 -10.97
CA ASN A 290 -8.39 14.73 -10.05
C ASN A 290 -7.02 14.46 -10.70
N LEU A 291 -6.99 13.93 -11.92
CA LEU A 291 -5.77 13.70 -12.68
C LEU A 291 -4.99 15.00 -12.98
N LEU A 292 -5.67 16.12 -13.23
CA LEU A 292 -5.00 17.41 -13.39
C LEU A 292 -4.44 17.95 -12.06
N GLY A 293 -5.11 17.69 -10.94
CA GLY A 293 -4.62 17.96 -9.60
C GLY A 293 -3.34 17.17 -9.30
N ASP A 294 -3.36 15.87 -9.52
CA ASP A 294 -2.21 14.96 -9.37
C ASP A 294 -1.04 15.40 -10.28
N SER A 295 -1.33 15.78 -11.52
CA SER A 295 -0.33 16.29 -12.47
C SER A 295 0.42 17.52 -11.93
N ARG A 296 -0.29 18.41 -11.22
CA ARG A 296 0.32 19.59 -10.59
C ARG A 296 1.25 19.18 -9.46
N ALA A 297 0.86 18.21 -8.65
CA ALA A 297 1.68 17.69 -7.55
C ALA A 297 2.96 17.04 -8.10
N VAL A 298 2.81 16.13 -9.07
CA VAL A 298 3.92 15.46 -9.77
C VAL A 298 4.89 16.47 -10.37
N TRP A 299 4.38 17.47 -11.08
CA TRP A 299 5.24 18.49 -11.69
C TRP A 299 6.03 19.29 -10.66
N LYS A 300 5.38 19.72 -9.56
CA LYS A 300 6.04 20.44 -8.48
C LYS A 300 7.18 19.63 -7.86
N GLN A 301 6.95 18.37 -7.60
CA GLN A 301 7.94 17.48 -7.01
C GLN A 301 9.15 17.27 -7.92
N GLN A 302 8.93 17.06 -9.22
CA GLN A 302 10.02 16.94 -10.19
C GLN A 302 10.83 18.23 -10.35
N MET A 303 10.18 19.39 -10.23
CA MET A 303 10.88 20.68 -10.23
C MET A 303 11.69 20.94 -8.96
N GLY A 304 11.36 20.27 -7.86
CA GLY A 304 12.09 20.31 -6.58
C GLY A 304 13.29 19.36 -6.49
N GLY A 305 13.64 18.65 -7.59
CA GLY A 305 14.79 17.73 -7.60
C GLY A 305 14.53 16.37 -6.93
N GLN A 306 13.31 16.10 -6.49
CA GLN A 306 12.96 14.79 -5.95
C GLN A 306 12.66 13.83 -7.10
N THR A 307 13.67 13.06 -7.50
CA THR A 307 13.58 12.11 -8.63
C THR A 307 13.00 10.74 -8.26
N GLN A 308 12.92 10.43 -6.98
CA GLN A 308 12.27 9.23 -6.48
C GLN A 308 10.88 9.58 -5.96
N MET A 309 9.90 9.49 -6.81
CA MET A 309 8.56 9.16 -6.39
C MET A 309 8.49 7.65 -6.21
N GLU A 310 8.40 7.19 -5.01
CA GLU A 310 7.54 6.06 -4.74
C GLU A 310 6.13 6.49 -5.12
N PHE A 311 5.53 5.74 -6.01
CA PHE A 311 4.22 6.06 -6.56
C PHE A 311 3.15 5.79 -5.51
N PHE A 312 3.01 6.69 -4.56
CA PHE A 312 1.78 6.77 -3.80
C PHE A 312 0.78 7.55 -4.65
N VAL A 313 -0.30 6.89 -5.01
CA VAL A 313 -1.49 7.61 -5.46
C VAL A 313 -1.85 8.56 -4.31
N PRO A 314 -1.74 9.89 -4.49
CA PRO A 314 -2.04 10.81 -3.40
C PRO A 314 -3.45 10.53 -2.87
N GLY A 315 -3.56 10.22 -1.58
CA GLY A 315 -4.82 9.90 -0.93
C GLY A 315 -5.27 8.43 -0.96
N ALA A 316 -4.59 7.51 -1.66
CA ALA A 316 -4.99 6.09 -1.62
C ALA A 316 -4.74 5.47 -0.23
N PHE A 317 -3.70 5.90 0.44
CA PHE A 317 -3.28 5.38 1.75
C PHE A 317 -3.60 6.31 2.93
N THR A 318 -3.94 7.58 2.67
CA THR A 318 -4.52 8.47 3.67
C THR A 318 -6.01 8.17 3.80
N ASP A 319 -6.56 8.26 5.00
CA ASP A 319 -7.97 8.03 5.33
C ASP A 319 -8.50 6.67 4.83
N ARG A 320 -7.61 5.68 4.66
CA ARG A 320 -7.97 4.36 4.10
C ARG A 320 -8.93 3.59 5.02
N TYR A 321 -8.77 3.72 6.33
CA TYR A 321 -9.68 3.08 7.27
C TYR A 321 -11.07 3.74 7.23
N ASP A 322 -11.15 5.06 7.21
CA ASP A 322 -12.43 5.76 7.13
C ASP A 322 -13.22 5.34 5.88
N ARG A 323 -12.53 5.17 4.74
CA ARG A 323 -13.16 4.68 3.50
C ARG A 323 -13.60 3.22 3.59
N ILE A 324 -12.84 2.38 4.28
CA ILE A 324 -13.23 0.98 4.53
C ILE A 324 -14.43 0.95 5.48
N ASP A 325 -14.42 1.77 6.51
CA ASP A 325 -15.49 1.90 7.49
C ASP A 325 -16.79 2.37 6.84
N GLU A 326 -16.75 3.46 6.06
CA GLU A 326 -17.89 3.96 5.27
C GLU A 326 -18.40 2.91 4.27
N MET A 327 -17.50 2.18 3.60
CA MET A 327 -17.87 1.11 2.69
C MET A 327 -18.60 -0.02 3.42
N LEU A 328 -18.07 -0.49 4.54
CA LEU A 328 -18.66 -1.57 5.34
C LEU A 328 -20.03 -1.18 5.91
N ASP A 329 -20.20 0.07 6.36
CA ASP A 329 -21.47 0.60 6.81
C ASP A 329 -22.51 0.68 5.69
N GLY A 330 -22.07 0.81 4.45
CA GLY A 330 -22.92 0.85 3.26
C GLY A 330 -23.30 -0.53 2.70
N LEU A 331 -22.69 -1.62 3.18
CA LEU A 331 -23.02 -2.97 2.70
C LEU A 331 -24.34 -3.47 3.28
N ASP A 332 -25.19 -3.99 2.42
CA ASP A 332 -26.40 -4.72 2.78
C ASP A 332 -26.21 -6.21 2.50
N PHE A 333 -26.22 -7.04 3.54
CA PHE A 333 -26.07 -8.50 3.43
C PHE A 333 -27.42 -9.24 3.38
N SER A 334 -28.55 -8.53 3.35
CA SER A 334 -29.87 -9.12 3.20
C SER A 334 -30.05 -9.69 1.79
N ARG A 335 -30.80 -10.80 1.69
CA ARG A 335 -31.10 -11.41 0.37
C ARG A 335 -31.97 -10.48 -0.47
N GLY A 336 -31.42 -10.08 -1.63
CA GLY A 336 -32.12 -9.35 -2.67
C GLY A 336 -32.88 -10.26 -3.65
N ASP A 337 -33.33 -9.68 -4.77
CA ASP A 337 -33.92 -10.44 -5.88
C ASP A 337 -32.86 -11.30 -6.65
N ARG A 338 -31.60 -10.91 -6.55
CA ARG A 338 -30.43 -11.63 -7.06
C ARG A 338 -29.48 -11.94 -5.90
N PRO A 339 -28.65 -12.98 -6.02
CA PRO A 339 -27.61 -13.24 -5.04
C PRO A 339 -26.54 -12.14 -5.08
N ASP A 340 -25.91 -11.87 -3.95
CA ASP A 340 -24.88 -10.84 -3.81
C ASP A 340 -23.49 -11.44 -3.87
N ALA A 341 -22.56 -10.71 -4.52
CA ALA A 341 -21.14 -11.02 -4.51
C ALA A 341 -20.34 -9.79 -4.05
N TYR A 342 -19.64 -9.93 -2.94
CA TYR A 342 -18.78 -8.93 -2.31
C TYR A 342 -17.34 -9.27 -2.66
N VAL A 343 -16.68 -8.43 -3.46
CA VAL A 343 -15.26 -8.57 -3.83
C VAL A 343 -14.52 -7.35 -3.32
N LEU A 344 -13.86 -7.52 -2.18
CA LEU A 344 -13.35 -6.42 -1.37
C LEU A 344 -11.83 -6.52 -1.22
N HIS A 345 -11.09 -5.69 -1.97
CA HIS A 345 -9.67 -5.48 -1.77
C HIS A 345 -9.46 -4.30 -0.82
N MET A 346 -8.78 -4.50 0.29
CA MET A 346 -8.58 -3.53 1.36
C MET A 346 -7.11 -3.27 1.59
N LEU A 347 -6.71 -1.98 1.61
CA LEU A 347 -5.31 -1.55 1.79
C LEU A 347 -4.87 -1.61 3.26
N LEU A 348 -5.21 -2.70 3.93
CA LEU A 348 -4.82 -3.04 5.30
C LEU A 348 -4.34 -4.50 5.32
N PRO A 349 -3.33 -4.83 6.10
CA PRO A 349 -2.52 -4.00 7.01
C PRO A 349 -1.31 -3.32 6.35
N HIS A 350 -1.38 -2.91 5.07
CA HIS A 350 -0.30 -2.23 4.33
C HIS A 350 0.40 -1.14 5.17
N ASP A 351 1.66 -0.85 4.88
CA ASP A 351 2.49 0.13 5.59
C ASP A 351 1.89 1.56 5.65
N GLY A 352 2.50 2.38 6.49
CA GLY A 352 1.87 3.52 7.11
C GLY A 352 1.08 3.03 8.33
N TRP A 353 1.72 2.14 9.14
CA TRP A 353 1.11 1.50 10.30
C TRP A 353 0.82 2.54 11.40
N GLN A 354 -0.39 3.06 11.36
CA GLN A 354 -0.84 4.18 12.18
C GLN A 354 -2.20 3.94 12.85
N PHE A 355 -2.77 2.73 12.71
CA PHE A 355 -4.07 2.41 13.28
C PHE A 355 -3.94 1.42 14.43
N LEU A 356 -4.65 1.70 15.50
CA LEU A 356 -4.94 0.76 16.57
C LEU A 356 -6.01 -0.25 16.14
N PRO A 357 -6.22 -1.33 16.90
CA PRO A 357 -7.23 -2.33 16.56
C PRO A 357 -8.66 -1.79 16.46
N ASP A 358 -8.97 -0.68 17.11
CA ASP A 358 -10.29 -0.02 17.05
C ASP A 358 -10.43 1.00 15.90
N GLY A 359 -9.36 1.21 15.12
CA GLY A 359 -9.31 2.18 14.04
C GLY A 359 -8.77 3.55 14.46
N THR A 360 -8.54 3.79 15.74
CA THR A 360 -7.92 5.02 16.23
C THR A 360 -6.55 5.23 15.58
N THR A 361 -6.33 6.41 15.02
CA THR A 361 -5.04 6.79 14.44
C THR A 361 -4.11 7.28 15.54
N TYR A 362 -2.83 6.90 15.51
CA TYR A 362 -1.81 7.36 16.44
C TYR A 362 -0.60 7.97 15.75
N ASP A 363 0.14 8.82 16.46
CA ASP A 363 1.36 9.45 15.97
C ASP A 363 2.62 8.72 16.45
N ASP A 364 3.62 8.65 15.57
CA ASP A 364 4.97 8.17 15.94
C ASP A 364 5.81 9.23 16.67
N ALA A 365 7.01 8.87 17.10
CA ALA A 365 7.91 9.77 17.81
C ALA A 365 8.35 11.01 16.99
N LEU A 366 8.22 10.97 15.68
CA LEU A 366 8.56 12.06 14.77
C LEU A 366 7.36 12.92 14.37
N GLY A 367 6.15 12.57 14.86
CA GLY A 367 4.91 13.34 14.64
C GLY A 367 4.25 13.11 13.29
N GLY A 368 4.37 11.90 12.74
CA GLY A 368 3.72 11.52 11.49
C GLY A 368 3.71 10.02 11.24
N PRO A 369 3.04 9.56 10.18
CA PRO A 369 3.08 8.16 9.81
C PRO A 369 4.49 7.80 9.34
N THR A 370 5.17 6.92 10.06
CA THR A 370 6.44 6.37 9.60
C THR A 370 6.18 5.39 8.46
N GLY A 371 6.80 5.70 7.33
CA GLY A 371 6.78 4.80 6.20
C GLY A 371 7.70 3.60 6.42
N MET A 372 7.49 2.58 5.63
CA MET A 372 8.22 1.32 5.53
C MET A 372 9.76 1.47 5.63
N TRP A 373 10.31 2.58 5.11
CA TRP A 373 11.75 2.82 5.03
C TRP A 373 12.44 3.06 6.38
N ALA A 374 11.71 3.51 7.41
CA ALA A 374 12.28 3.77 8.73
C ALA A 374 12.67 2.48 9.46
N TYR A 375 12.02 1.37 9.13
CA TYR A 375 12.14 0.09 9.83
C TYR A 375 13.23 -0.84 9.27
N GLN A 376 13.75 -0.59 8.07
CA GLN A 376 14.74 -1.46 7.42
C GLN A 376 16.17 -1.36 7.98
N TRP A 377 16.46 -0.35 8.80
CA TRP A 377 17.84 0.02 9.09
C TRP A 377 18.42 -0.58 10.37
N SER A 378 17.59 -1.18 11.21
CA SER A 378 18.02 -1.75 12.48
C SER A 378 17.02 -2.78 13.00
N GLN A 379 17.50 -3.69 13.86
CA GLN A 379 16.62 -4.64 14.56
C GLN A 379 15.53 -3.93 15.37
N VAL A 380 15.87 -2.82 16.05
CA VAL A 380 14.88 -2.02 16.79
C VAL A 380 13.73 -1.58 15.89
N GLY A 381 14.06 -1.03 14.73
CA GLY A 381 13.05 -0.60 13.75
C GLY A 381 12.22 -1.77 13.23
N ALA A 382 12.85 -2.93 12.94
CA ALA A 382 12.14 -4.13 12.50
C ALA A 382 11.13 -4.62 13.55
N ASP A 383 11.55 -4.67 14.82
CA ASP A 383 10.70 -5.11 15.94
C ASP A 383 9.50 -4.16 16.16
N VAL A 384 9.72 -2.84 16.11
CA VAL A 384 8.64 -1.84 16.23
C VAL A 384 7.72 -1.89 15.02
N GLY A 385 8.28 -2.03 13.82
CA GLY A 385 7.50 -2.19 12.59
C GLY A 385 6.60 -3.42 12.65
N ARG A 386 7.14 -4.55 13.10
CA ARG A 386 6.38 -5.79 13.31
C ARG A 386 5.24 -5.61 14.33
N GLN A 387 5.52 -4.95 15.46
CA GLN A 387 4.52 -4.66 16.48
C GLN A 387 3.37 -3.78 15.95
N ARG A 388 3.69 -2.71 15.22
CA ARG A 388 2.71 -1.83 14.58
C ARG A 388 1.90 -2.56 13.51
N HIS A 389 2.55 -3.44 12.74
CA HIS A 389 1.88 -4.26 11.74
C HIS A 389 0.85 -5.21 12.38
N ILE A 390 1.21 -5.86 13.49
CA ILE A 390 0.31 -6.73 14.25
C ILE A 390 -0.91 -5.94 14.77
N LEU A 391 -0.74 -4.71 15.25
CA LEU A 391 -1.87 -3.85 15.64
C LEU A 391 -2.84 -3.61 14.47
N GLN A 392 -2.34 -3.36 13.26
CA GLN A 392 -3.19 -3.24 12.09
C GLN A 392 -3.78 -4.58 11.62
N MET A 393 -3.10 -5.70 11.83
CA MET A 393 -3.69 -7.02 11.59
C MET A 393 -4.85 -7.31 12.55
N GLN A 394 -4.81 -6.83 13.79
CA GLN A 394 -5.96 -6.90 14.71
C GLN A 394 -7.14 -6.04 14.23
N LEU A 395 -6.88 -4.90 13.58
CA LEU A 395 -7.94 -4.13 12.91
C LEU A 395 -8.53 -4.91 11.73
N VAL A 396 -7.70 -5.61 10.95
CA VAL A 396 -8.17 -6.52 9.88
C VAL A 396 -9.08 -7.61 10.46
N ASP A 397 -8.70 -8.21 11.58
CA ASP A 397 -9.52 -9.22 12.27
C ASP A 397 -10.91 -8.66 12.63
N ARG A 398 -10.98 -7.44 13.17
CA ARG A 398 -12.28 -6.79 13.46
C ARG A 398 -13.10 -6.50 12.21
N ILE A 399 -12.46 -6.13 11.09
CA ILE A 399 -13.14 -5.95 9.80
C ILE A 399 -13.77 -7.26 9.33
N VAL A 400 -13.04 -8.37 9.43
CA VAL A 400 -13.58 -9.72 9.14
C VAL A 400 -14.76 -10.03 10.05
N GLY A 401 -14.65 -9.75 11.34
CA GLY A 401 -15.74 -9.90 12.31
C GLY A 401 -17.00 -9.13 11.92
N ARG A 402 -16.87 -7.86 11.53
CA ARG A 402 -18.02 -7.03 11.07
C ARG A 402 -18.73 -7.62 9.86
N VAL A 403 -17.98 -8.16 8.88
CA VAL A 403 -18.58 -8.82 7.71
C VAL A 403 -19.29 -10.11 8.14
N MET A 404 -18.69 -10.91 9.01
CA MET A 404 -19.33 -12.12 9.56
C MET A 404 -20.62 -11.79 10.33
N ASP A 405 -20.60 -10.76 11.14
CA ASP A 405 -21.77 -10.33 11.91
C ASP A 405 -22.89 -9.79 11.00
N GLY A 406 -22.55 -9.00 9.97
CA GLY A 406 -23.50 -8.55 8.96
C GLY A 406 -24.19 -9.72 8.25
N LEU A 407 -23.43 -10.74 7.85
CA LEU A 407 -23.99 -11.98 7.26
C LEU A 407 -24.86 -12.77 8.25
N ARG A 408 -24.50 -12.82 9.54
CA ARG A 408 -25.28 -13.47 10.60
C ARG A 408 -26.59 -12.74 10.86
N ASP A 409 -26.54 -11.43 10.96
CA ASP A 409 -27.72 -10.59 11.18
C ASP A 409 -28.72 -10.71 10.00
N ALA A 410 -28.19 -10.88 8.80
CA ALA A 410 -28.97 -11.18 7.59
C ALA A 410 -29.45 -12.64 7.50
N GLY A 411 -28.91 -13.55 8.34
CA GLY A 411 -29.20 -14.99 8.31
C GLY A 411 -28.62 -15.71 7.09
N THR A 412 -27.55 -15.18 6.51
CA THR A 412 -26.91 -15.71 5.29
C THR A 412 -25.52 -16.31 5.52
N PHE A 413 -24.93 -16.16 6.72
CA PHE A 413 -23.57 -16.61 7.04
C PHE A 413 -23.34 -18.10 6.80
N ASP A 414 -24.28 -18.96 7.22
CA ASP A 414 -24.11 -20.40 7.09
C ASP A 414 -24.07 -20.84 5.61
N ASP A 415 -24.88 -20.19 4.78
CA ASP A 415 -24.97 -20.47 3.35
C ASP A 415 -23.90 -19.76 2.50
N ALA A 416 -23.21 -18.77 3.05
CA ALA A 416 -22.22 -17.97 2.32
C ALA A 416 -20.97 -18.77 1.94
N LEU A 417 -20.50 -18.59 0.71
CA LEU A 417 -19.12 -18.87 0.31
C LEU A 417 -18.26 -17.68 0.72
N MET A 418 -17.38 -17.88 1.69
CA MET A 418 -16.52 -16.80 2.17
C MET A 418 -15.04 -17.16 1.98
N VAL A 419 -14.28 -16.28 1.34
CA VAL A 419 -12.85 -16.46 1.09
C VAL A 419 -12.10 -15.24 1.67
N VAL A 420 -11.15 -15.51 2.55
CA VAL A 420 -10.24 -14.49 3.12
C VAL A 420 -8.82 -14.83 2.73
N THR A 421 -8.12 -13.89 2.09
CA THR A 421 -6.73 -14.06 1.66
C THR A 421 -5.99 -12.71 1.70
N ALA A 422 -4.70 -12.74 1.38
CA ALA A 422 -3.91 -11.55 1.18
C ALA A 422 -3.13 -11.62 -0.13
N ASP A 423 -2.77 -10.45 -0.65
CA ASP A 423 -2.04 -10.33 -1.91
C ASP A 423 -0.55 -10.69 -1.76
N HIS A 424 0.09 -10.28 -0.68
CA HIS A 424 1.46 -10.64 -0.27
C HIS A 424 1.64 -10.42 1.24
N GLY A 425 2.81 -10.74 1.78
CA GLY A 425 3.19 -10.45 3.15
C GLY A 425 4.18 -9.28 3.27
N TYR A 426 4.67 -9.07 4.50
CA TYR A 426 5.72 -8.14 4.88
C TYR A 426 6.79 -8.86 5.69
N ALA A 427 8.06 -8.45 5.55
CA ALA A 427 9.18 -9.00 6.28
C ALA A 427 9.76 -7.99 7.29
N PHE A 428 10.18 -8.50 8.45
CA PHE A 428 10.67 -7.70 9.56
C PHE A 428 12.04 -8.22 10.05
N HIS A 429 13.03 -8.19 9.14
CA HIS A 429 14.42 -8.58 9.45
C HIS A 429 15.35 -7.38 9.51
N ASP A 430 16.36 -7.43 10.40
CA ASP A 430 17.41 -6.40 10.48
C ASP A 430 18.12 -6.23 9.13
N ARG A 431 18.11 -5.01 8.61
CA ARG A 431 18.80 -4.60 7.38
C ARG A 431 18.42 -5.36 6.12
N ASP A 432 17.24 -5.96 6.10
CA ASP A 432 16.72 -6.61 4.91
C ASP A 432 15.57 -5.81 4.28
N LYS A 433 15.13 -6.24 3.11
CA LYS A 433 14.01 -5.62 2.40
C LYS A 433 12.69 -5.98 3.07
N VAL A 434 11.86 -5.00 3.30
CA VAL A 434 10.52 -5.20 3.89
C VAL A 434 9.57 -5.85 2.88
N ARG A 435 9.76 -5.61 1.58
CA ARG A 435 8.88 -6.10 0.50
C ARG A 435 9.60 -6.79 -0.66
N GLY A 436 10.87 -6.57 -0.87
CA GLY A 436 11.60 -7.24 -1.95
C GLY A 436 12.08 -8.62 -1.50
N LEU A 437 11.91 -9.65 -2.31
CA LEU A 437 12.34 -11.00 -1.97
C LEU A 437 13.85 -11.12 -1.85
N THR A 438 14.28 -11.77 -0.78
CA THR A 438 15.64 -12.21 -0.52
C THR A 438 15.61 -13.66 -0.03
N GLU A 439 16.76 -14.32 0.03
CA GLU A 439 16.88 -15.67 0.63
C GLU A 439 16.50 -15.68 2.12
N GLN A 440 16.52 -14.52 2.77
CA GLN A 440 16.26 -14.38 4.20
C GLN A 440 14.78 -14.20 4.52
N ASN A 441 14.00 -13.57 3.62
CA ASN A 441 12.66 -13.06 3.94
C ASN A 441 11.54 -13.62 3.05
N PHE A 442 11.85 -14.53 2.11
CA PHE A 442 10.85 -14.97 1.14
C PHE A 442 9.67 -15.69 1.77
N ASP A 443 9.86 -16.36 2.90
CA ASP A 443 8.82 -16.99 3.69
C ASP A 443 7.80 -15.97 4.24
N GLN A 444 8.26 -14.83 4.77
CA GLN A 444 7.39 -13.78 5.31
C GLN A 444 6.62 -13.02 4.22
N ILE A 445 7.18 -12.92 3.02
CA ILE A 445 6.53 -12.18 1.92
C ILE A 445 5.60 -13.09 1.12
N MET A 446 5.99 -14.34 0.88
CA MET A 446 5.23 -15.24 0.01
C MET A 446 4.06 -15.92 0.71
N TRP A 447 4.23 -16.41 1.94
CA TRP A 447 3.14 -17.14 2.60
C TRP A 447 2.06 -16.19 3.10
N THR A 448 0.88 -16.27 2.48
CA THR A 448 -0.31 -15.48 2.79
C THR A 448 -1.44 -16.39 3.24
N PRO A 449 -2.35 -15.94 4.11
CA PRO A 449 -3.48 -16.76 4.52
C PRO A 449 -4.42 -17.06 3.34
N LEU A 450 -5.02 -18.25 3.37
CA LEU A 450 -6.18 -18.59 2.54
C LEU A 450 -7.16 -19.39 3.39
N ILE A 451 -8.26 -18.75 3.76
CA ILE A 451 -9.36 -19.34 4.54
C ILE A 451 -10.58 -19.40 3.63
N VAL A 452 -11.09 -20.60 3.40
CA VAL A 452 -12.27 -20.84 2.53
C VAL A 452 -13.37 -21.49 3.36
N LYS A 453 -14.46 -20.76 3.57
CA LYS A 453 -15.70 -21.31 4.13
C LYS A 453 -16.64 -21.68 3.00
N SER A 454 -16.84 -22.96 2.80
CA SER A 454 -17.84 -23.47 1.85
C SER A 454 -19.27 -23.27 2.37
N PRO A 455 -20.27 -23.12 1.50
CA PRO A 455 -21.68 -23.09 1.90
C PRO A 455 -22.04 -24.29 2.79
N GLY A 456 -22.64 -24.04 3.94
CA GLY A 456 -23.02 -25.08 4.92
C GLY A 456 -21.87 -25.70 5.71
N GLN A 457 -20.61 -25.28 5.51
CA GLN A 457 -19.48 -25.77 6.31
C GLN A 457 -19.58 -25.25 7.75
N SER A 458 -19.50 -26.18 8.71
CA SER A 458 -19.62 -25.87 10.14
C SER A 458 -18.47 -26.42 10.99
N ALA A 459 -17.47 -27.04 10.36
CA ALA A 459 -16.27 -27.56 11.04
C ALA A 459 -15.01 -27.09 10.35
N GLY A 460 -14.05 -26.64 11.14
CA GLY A 460 -12.74 -26.20 10.64
C GLY A 460 -11.86 -27.38 10.20
N THR A 461 -11.05 -27.11 9.20
CA THR A 461 -10.00 -28.02 8.70
C THR A 461 -8.75 -27.22 8.40
N VAL A 462 -7.58 -27.71 8.80
CA VAL A 462 -6.29 -27.19 8.35
C VAL A 462 -5.79 -28.10 7.25
N ASP A 463 -5.41 -27.52 6.10
CA ASP A 463 -4.90 -28.25 4.94
C ASP A 463 -3.57 -27.63 4.50
N ASP A 464 -2.51 -28.43 4.53
CA ASP A 464 -1.14 -28.01 4.22
C ASP A 464 -0.71 -28.33 2.78
N ARG A 465 -1.66 -28.65 1.89
CA ARG A 465 -1.34 -28.85 0.48
C ARG A 465 -0.78 -27.60 -0.16
N ASN A 466 0.03 -27.77 -1.21
CA ASN A 466 0.65 -26.69 -1.95
C ASN A 466 -0.38 -25.91 -2.77
N VAL A 467 -0.84 -24.77 -2.22
CA VAL A 467 -1.81 -23.86 -2.85
C VAL A 467 -1.12 -22.52 -3.15
N GLN A 468 -1.55 -21.85 -4.19
CA GLN A 468 -1.11 -20.49 -4.53
C GLN A 468 -2.30 -19.56 -4.78
N THR A 469 -2.08 -18.24 -4.68
CA THR A 469 -3.19 -17.25 -4.78
C THR A 469 -3.88 -17.23 -6.16
N VAL A 470 -3.28 -17.75 -7.22
CA VAL A 470 -3.95 -17.99 -8.52
C VAL A 470 -5.06 -19.05 -8.43
N ASP A 471 -5.07 -19.86 -7.37
CA ASP A 471 -6.07 -20.89 -7.14
C ASP A 471 -7.39 -20.34 -6.58
N VAL A 472 -7.40 -19.06 -6.14
CA VAL A 472 -8.59 -18.46 -5.50
C VAL A 472 -9.79 -18.43 -6.43
N LEU A 473 -9.66 -17.91 -7.65
CA LEU A 473 -10.76 -17.87 -8.60
C LEU A 473 -11.25 -19.28 -9.00
N PRO A 474 -10.37 -20.23 -9.38
CA PRO A 474 -10.80 -21.61 -9.63
C PRO A 474 -11.45 -22.28 -8.42
N THR A 475 -11.02 -21.94 -7.20
CA THR A 475 -11.64 -22.45 -5.97
C THR A 475 -13.06 -21.93 -5.80
N ILE A 476 -13.29 -20.63 -5.99
CA ILE A 476 -14.62 -20.03 -5.94
C ILE A 476 -15.54 -20.68 -6.99
N ALA A 477 -15.04 -20.88 -8.22
CA ALA A 477 -15.80 -21.54 -9.27
C ALA A 477 -16.16 -23.00 -8.91
N ASP A 478 -15.22 -23.77 -8.36
CA ASP A 478 -15.42 -25.15 -7.91
C ASP A 478 -16.44 -25.25 -6.77
N GLU A 479 -16.35 -24.35 -5.77
CA GLU A 479 -17.29 -24.27 -4.64
C GLU A 479 -18.73 -23.94 -5.10
N LEU A 480 -18.84 -23.15 -6.17
CA LEU A 480 -20.13 -22.83 -6.81
C LEU A 480 -20.59 -23.91 -7.82
N GLY A 481 -19.78 -24.94 -8.06
CA GLY A 481 -20.07 -25.97 -9.05
C GLY A 481 -19.97 -25.49 -10.51
N VAL A 482 -19.26 -24.40 -10.77
CA VAL A 482 -19.10 -23.79 -12.09
C VAL A 482 -17.87 -24.34 -12.79
N GLU A 483 -18.07 -24.95 -13.95
CA GLU A 483 -16.98 -25.33 -14.84
C GLU A 483 -16.63 -24.16 -15.77
N LEU A 484 -15.44 -23.52 -15.54
CA LEU A 484 -14.97 -22.41 -16.34
C LEU A 484 -14.50 -22.88 -17.71
N PRO A 485 -14.93 -22.23 -18.82
CA PRO A 485 -14.52 -22.59 -20.17
C PRO A 485 -13.18 -21.92 -20.58
N TRP A 486 -12.43 -21.40 -19.63
CA TRP A 486 -11.22 -20.63 -19.88
C TRP A 486 -9.99 -21.54 -19.98
N ASP A 487 -9.26 -21.42 -21.08
CA ASP A 487 -8.08 -22.24 -21.36
C ASP A 487 -6.79 -21.70 -20.74
N ASP A 488 -6.80 -20.42 -20.31
CA ASP A 488 -5.61 -19.68 -19.87
C ASP A 488 -5.45 -19.59 -18.33
N LEU A 489 -6.11 -20.47 -17.58
CA LEU A 489 -5.96 -20.50 -16.12
C LEU A 489 -4.65 -21.17 -15.72
N ASP A 490 -3.83 -20.45 -14.94
CA ASP A 490 -2.64 -21.00 -14.27
C ASP A 490 -2.99 -21.67 -12.93
N GLY A 491 -4.13 -21.27 -12.33
CA GLY A 491 -4.65 -21.79 -11.08
C GLY A 491 -5.49 -23.06 -11.25
N MET A 492 -5.70 -23.76 -10.13
CA MET A 492 -6.60 -24.91 -9.99
C MET A 492 -7.36 -24.82 -8.67
N PRO A 493 -8.52 -25.50 -8.52
CA PRO A 493 -9.23 -25.50 -7.23
C PRO A 493 -8.32 -25.95 -6.08
N ALA A 494 -8.29 -25.20 -4.98
CA ALA A 494 -7.44 -25.50 -3.83
C ALA A 494 -7.72 -26.90 -3.27
N SER A 495 -8.99 -27.34 -3.26
CA SER A 495 -9.41 -28.68 -2.83
C SER A 495 -8.79 -29.82 -3.67
N ARG A 496 -8.33 -29.51 -4.87
CA ARG A 496 -7.76 -30.48 -5.83
C ARG A 496 -6.30 -30.16 -6.18
N ALA A 497 -5.67 -29.17 -5.52
CA ALA A 497 -4.28 -28.82 -5.78
C ALA A 497 -3.37 -30.03 -5.53
N ASP A 498 -2.66 -30.44 -6.58
CA ASP A 498 -1.76 -31.61 -6.62
C ASP A 498 -0.34 -31.21 -7.07
N ARG A 499 0.01 -29.92 -6.91
CA ARG A 499 1.35 -29.43 -7.22
C ARG A 499 2.40 -30.19 -6.41
N ASP A 500 3.57 -30.39 -7.01
CA ASP A 500 4.71 -30.93 -6.27
C ASP A 500 4.90 -30.07 -5.00
N PRO A 501 5.05 -30.69 -3.81
CA PRO A 501 5.28 -29.96 -2.57
C PRO A 501 6.43 -28.95 -2.65
N ASP A 502 7.44 -29.23 -3.49
CA ASP A 502 8.64 -28.41 -3.65
C ASP A 502 8.49 -27.37 -4.79
N ASP A 503 7.36 -27.33 -5.50
CA ASP A 503 7.16 -26.46 -6.66
C ASP A 503 6.21 -25.30 -6.35
N LYS A 504 6.78 -24.16 -5.95
CA LYS A 504 6.09 -22.88 -5.90
C LYS A 504 6.76 -21.91 -6.83
N ALA A 505 5.97 -21.11 -7.52
CA ALA A 505 6.49 -20.11 -8.44
C ALA A 505 6.00 -18.71 -8.06
N MET A 506 6.87 -17.74 -8.25
CA MET A 506 6.55 -16.33 -8.07
C MET A 506 6.99 -15.53 -9.29
N ALA A 507 6.07 -14.73 -9.81
CA ALA A 507 6.39 -13.74 -10.83
C ALA A 507 6.95 -12.48 -10.16
N ASP A 508 8.26 -12.26 -10.30
CA ASP A 508 8.89 -11.03 -9.81
C ASP A 508 9.44 -10.20 -10.95
N TRP A 509 8.88 -9.02 -11.10
CA TRP A 509 9.16 -8.11 -12.19
C TRP A 509 10.16 -7.00 -11.83
N GLY A 510 10.93 -7.14 -10.75
CA GLY A 510 12.02 -6.22 -10.46
C GLY A 510 12.18 -5.74 -9.01
N TYR A 511 11.43 -6.28 -8.08
CA TYR A 511 11.49 -5.90 -6.67
C TYR A 511 12.35 -6.83 -5.79
N SER A 512 12.93 -7.90 -6.37
CA SER A 512 13.61 -8.96 -5.65
C SER A 512 15.04 -9.17 -6.12
N ASP A 513 15.87 -9.67 -5.22
CA ASP A 513 17.19 -10.19 -5.55
C ASP A 513 17.09 -11.61 -6.14
N LEU A 514 15.97 -12.32 -5.89
CA LEU A 514 15.62 -13.64 -6.44
C LEU A 514 14.84 -13.52 -7.76
N ARG A 515 15.29 -12.72 -8.70
CA ARG A 515 14.58 -12.48 -9.96
C ARG A 515 15.19 -13.22 -11.14
N SER A 516 14.32 -13.59 -12.08
CA SER A 516 14.75 -14.02 -13.41
C SER A 516 14.94 -12.82 -14.34
N ASP A 517 15.97 -12.87 -15.19
CA ASP A 517 16.30 -11.80 -16.14
C ASP A 517 15.23 -11.63 -17.25
N ASP A 518 14.49 -12.69 -17.55
CA ASP A 518 13.45 -12.72 -18.59
C ASP A 518 12.03 -12.51 -18.03
N GLY A 519 11.89 -12.41 -16.70
CA GLY A 519 10.61 -12.24 -16.05
C GLY A 519 9.77 -13.51 -15.95
N SER A 520 10.38 -14.69 -16.08
CA SER A 520 9.73 -15.94 -15.75
C SER A 520 9.53 -16.09 -14.24
N PRO A 521 8.56 -16.91 -13.79
CA PRO A 521 8.39 -17.23 -12.38
C PRO A 521 9.70 -17.73 -11.76
N VAL A 522 10.03 -17.23 -10.57
CA VAL A 522 11.21 -17.66 -9.82
C VAL A 522 10.80 -18.81 -8.90
N PRO A 523 11.39 -20.01 -9.06
CA PRO A 523 11.14 -21.10 -8.11
C PRO A 523 11.78 -20.77 -6.75
N VAL A 524 11.07 -21.09 -5.68
CA VAL A 524 11.55 -21.00 -4.30
C VAL A 524 11.49 -22.38 -3.66
N ASP A 525 12.35 -22.63 -2.67
CA ASP A 525 12.27 -23.85 -1.87
C ASP A 525 11.02 -23.79 -0.98
N ALA A 526 9.97 -24.45 -1.46
CA ALA A 526 8.67 -24.40 -0.81
C ALA A 526 8.67 -25.15 0.52
N ALA A 527 9.41 -26.25 0.63
CA ALA A 527 9.48 -27.02 1.87
C ALA A 527 10.21 -26.21 2.95
N GLU A 528 11.37 -25.64 2.61
CA GLU A 528 12.12 -24.77 3.53
C GLU A 528 11.29 -23.56 3.96
N GLY A 529 10.62 -22.89 3.01
CA GLY A 529 9.80 -21.72 3.30
C GLY A 529 8.63 -22.04 4.23
N PHE A 530 7.93 -23.14 3.97
CA PHE A 530 6.83 -23.56 4.83
C PHE A 530 7.29 -24.00 6.22
N ASP A 531 8.43 -24.69 6.32
CA ASP A 531 9.04 -25.04 7.61
C ASP A 531 9.41 -23.78 8.41
N ARG A 532 9.92 -22.72 7.76
CA ARG A 532 10.19 -21.44 8.40
C ARG A 532 8.91 -20.76 8.89
N VAL A 533 7.85 -20.73 8.08
CA VAL A 533 6.55 -20.20 8.46
C VAL A 533 5.98 -20.92 9.68
N LEU A 534 6.08 -22.25 9.73
CA LEU A 534 5.62 -23.04 10.88
C LEU A 534 6.50 -22.87 12.14
N ALA A 535 7.78 -22.53 11.94
CA ALA A 535 8.74 -22.27 13.03
C ALA A 535 8.73 -20.78 13.46
N GLY A 536 7.97 -19.93 12.75
CA GLY A 536 7.97 -18.47 12.92
C GLY A 536 7.77 -18.04 14.37
N ASP A 537 8.28 -16.86 14.68
CA ASP A 537 8.26 -16.27 16.01
C ASP A 537 6.82 -15.86 16.39
N ALA A 538 6.10 -16.74 17.04
CA ALA A 538 4.86 -16.36 17.72
C ALA A 538 5.10 -15.12 18.59
N VAL A 539 4.09 -14.25 18.73
CA VAL A 539 4.19 -13.13 19.66
C VAL A 539 4.46 -13.69 21.05
N PRO A 540 5.58 -13.28 21.72
CA PRO A 540 5.90 -13.82 23.02
C PRO A 540 4.79 -13.53 24.04
N GLY A 541 4.40 -14.54 24.80
CA GLY A 541 3.42 -14.39 25.90
C GLY A 541 1.98 -14.70 25.49
N THR A 542 1.10 -14.69 26.46
CA THR A 542 -0.33 -14.95 26.28
C THR A 542 -1.14 -13.77 26.84
N GLY A 543 -2.14 -13.33 26.12
CA GLY A 543 -3.08 -12.29 26.54
C GLY A 543 -2.86 -10.92 25.87
N PRO A 544 -3.81 -10.00 26.05
CA PRO A 544 -3.89 -8.74 25.28
C PRO A 544 -2.73 -7.76 25.55
N LEU A 545 -2.00 -7.93 26.65
CA LEU A 545 -0.87 -7.07 27.00
C LEU A 545 0.49 -7.63 26.52
N ALA A 546 0.54 -8.86 26.02
CA ALA A 546 1.78 -9.51 25.58
C ALA A 546 2.47 -8.74 24.42
N LEU A 547 1.69 -8.10 23.56
CA LEU A 547 2.21 -7.31 22.45
C LEU A 547 3.06 -6.10 22.91
N TRP A 548 2.81 -5.57 24.11
CA TRP A 548 3.51 -4.41 24.68
C TRP A 548 4.76 -4.79 25.50
N ASP A 549 5.04 -6.09 25.61
CA ASP A 549 6.23 -6.63 26.28
C ASP A 549 7.14 -7.32 25.25
N ARG A 550 8.20 -6.64 24.82
CA ARG A 550 9.24 -7.16 23.91
C ARG A 550 10.49 -7.66 24.64
N SER A 551 10.38 -7.93 25.95
CA SER A 551 11.52 -8.41 26.77
C SER A 551 11.64 -9.94 26.84
N ASP A 552 10.94 -10.68 25.99
CA ASP A 552 10.84 -12.16 26.00
C ASP A 552 10.35 -12.72 27.35
N GLY A 553 9.56 -11.93 28.08
CA GLY A 553 9.04 -12.30 29.38
C GLY A 553 10.11 -12.44 30.48
N ALA A 554 11.28 -11.86 30.28
CA ALA A 554 12.44 -11.99 31.17
C ALA A 554 12.15 -11.59 32.62
N HIS A 555 11.17 -10.72 32.87
CA HIS A 555 10.79 -10.23 34.19
C HIS A 555 9.30 -10.49 34.51
N GLY A 556 8.67 -11.43 33.80
CA GLY A 556 7.24 -11.73 33.93
C GLY A 556 6.35 -10.58 33.43
N PRO A 557 5.01 -10.67 33.58
CA PRO A 557 4.09 -9.68 33.06
C PRO A 557 4.15 -8.39 33.90
N LEU A 558 4.84 -7.37 33.39
CA LEU A 558 4.92 -6.04 33.99
C LEU A 558 3.92 -5.05 33.43
N VAL A 559 3.60 -5.16 32.11
CA VAL A 559 2.65 -4.26 31.47
C VAL A 559 1.29 -4.30 32.15
N GLY A 560 0.72 -3.15 32.42
CA GLY A 560 -0.52 -2.98 33.18
C GLY A 560 -0.34 -2.93 34.71
N ARG A 561 0.86 -3.22 35.25
CA ARG A 561 1.12 -3.12 36.70
C ARG A 561 1.42 -1.67 37.12
N ARG A 562 1.03 -1.34 38.32
CA ARG A 562 1.35 -0.05 38.91
C ARG A 562 2.78 -0.02 39.44
N VAL A 563 3.49 1.11 39.19
CA VAL A 563 4.86 1.32 39.68
C VAL A 563 4.94 1.27 41.21
N ASP A 564 3.93 1.80 41.91
CA ASP A 564 3.86 1.80 43.39
C ASP A 564 3.64 0.41 44.02
N GLU A 565 3.28 -0.60 43.20
CA GLU A 565 3.18 -2.01 43.64
C GLU A 565 4.50 -2.77 43.45
N LEU A 566 5.52 -2.14 42.83
CA LEU A 566 6.79 -2.75 42.53
C LEU A 566 7.91 -2.19 43.40
N ALA A 567 8.98 -2.96 43.59
CA ALA A 567 10.16 -2.45 44.28
C ALA A 567 10.86 -1.38 43.43
N VAL A 568 11.09 -0.20 44.02
CA VAL A 568 11.83 0.89 43.37
C VAL A 568 13.20 1.03 44.03
N GLY A 569 14.26 0.89 43.22
CA GLY A 569 15.65 1.00 43.63
C GLY A 569 16.23 2.41 43.38
N PRO A 570 17.54 2.58 43.59
CA PRO A 570 18.18 3.87 43.33
C PRO A 570 18.23 4.15 41.82
N GLU A 571 18.19 5.46 41.48
CA GLU A 571 18.33 5.97 40.13
C GLU A 571 19.58 5.42 39.42
N VAL A 572 19.49 5.13 38.13
CA VAL A 572 20.64 4.69 37.33
C VAL A 572 21.54 5.87 36.95
N PRO A 573 22.87 5.66 36.84
CA PRO A 573 23.74 6.71 36.32
C PRO A 573 23.46 6.95 34.82
N GLY A 574 23.26 8.22 34.46
CA GLY A 574 22.97 8.61 33.08
C GLY A 574 21.56 9.16 32.90
N SER A 575 21.15 9.32 31.66
CA SER A 575 19.80 9.81 31.31
C SER A 575 19.39 9.26 29.95
N LEU A 576 18.08 9.19 29.71
CA LEU A 576 17.49 8.93 28.41
C LEU A 576 17.11 10.28 27.78
N LYS A 577 17.63 10.56 26.59
CA LYS A 577 17.17 11.67 25.75
C LYS A 577 15.98 11.21 24.92
N VAL A 578 14.79 11.69 25.28
CA VAL A 578 13.53 11.35 24.61
C VAL A 578 13.23 12.38 23.52
N THR A 579 12.88 11.92 22.34
CA THR A 579 12.46 12.77 21.22
C THR A 579 11.06 13.33 21.49
N GLY A 580 10.91 14.67 21.50
CA GLY A 580 9.61 15.32 21.69
C GLY A 580 8.97 15.02 23.04
N LEU A 581 9.71 15.24 24.12
CA LEU A 581 9.24 14.99 25.49
C LEU A 581 8.02 15.85 25.85
N ASP A 582 7.86 17.02 25.25
CA ASP A 582 6.74 17.94 25.41
C ASP A 582 5.40 17.43 24.83
N ARG A 583 5.43 16.37 24.02
CA ARG A 583 4.22 15.76 23.45
C ARG A 583 3.32 15.10 24.52
N TRP A 584 3.87 14.83 25.68
CA TRP A 584 3.15 14.19 26.79
C TRP A 584 2.41 15.19 27.69
N ASP A 585 2.64 16.51 27.48
CA ASP A 585 2.01 17.57 28.27
C ASP A 585 0.58 17.94 27.78
N ASP A 586 0.16 17.49 26.59
CA ASP A 586 -1.16 17.78 26.01
C ASP A 586 -1.56 16.66 25.03
N VAL A 587 -1.84 15.48 25.59
CA VAL A 587 -2.22 14.29 24.83
C VAL A 587 -3.69 14.38 24.42
N ASP A 588 -3.98 14.08 23.16
CA ASP A 588 -5.30 13.84 22.62
C ASP A 588 -5.46 12.32 22.43
N THR A 589 -6.33 11.69 23.20
CA THR A 589 -6.56 10.23 23.13
C THR A 589 -7.29 9.79 21.87
N ASP A 590 -7.91 10.71 21.12
CA ASP A 590 -8.43 10.44 19.76
C ASP A 590 -7.29 10.28 18.74
N ARG A 591 -6.08 10.78 19.07
CA ARG A 591 -4.86 10.62 18.28
C ARG A 591 -3.60 10.61 19.16
N PRO A 592 -3.40 9.58 19.97
CA PRO A 592 -2.35 9.56 20.98
C PRO A 592 -0.94 9.45 20.40
N PRO A 593 0.07 10.06 21.04
CA PRO A 593 1.48 9.80 20.74
C PRO A 593 1.89 8.47 21.38
N LEU A 594 1.86 7.36 20.65
CA LEU A 594 2.14 6.04 21.24
C LEU A 594 3.61 5.65 21.31
N GLU A 595 4.52 6.35 20.66
CA GLU A 595 5.91 5.93 20.61
C GLU A 595 6.82 6.78 21.48
N VAL A 596 7.59 6.11 22.32
CA VAL A 596 8.72 6.70 23.08
C VAL A 596 10.02 6.27 22.42
N LEU A 597 10.64 7.18 21.68
CA LEU A 597 11.97 7.00 21.10
C LEU A 597 13.00 7.83 21.87
N GLY A 598 14.03 7.17 22.38
CA GLY A 598 15.09 7.84 23.10
C GLY A 598 16.46 7.20 22.95
N TYR A 599 17.51 7.97 23.24
CA TYR A 599 18.91 7.52 23.16
C TYR A 599 19.63 7.74 24.49
N SER A 600 20.42 6.75 24.90
CA SER A 600 21.08 6.74 26.20
C SER A 600 22.46 6.09 26.16
N SER A 601 23.08 6.00 27.33
CA SER A 601 24.28 5.20 27.58
C SER A 601 23.97 3.94 28.41
N LEU A 602 22.72 3.50 28.48
CA LEU A 602 22.32 2.25 29.12
C LEU A 602 23.05 1.07 28.46
N PRO A 603 23.31 -0.01 29.19
CA PRO A 603 23.84 -1.24 28.61
C PRO A 603 22.88 -1.78 27.55
N GLN A 604 23.42 -2.22 26.41
CA GLN A 604 22.64 -2.96 25.42
C GLN A 604 22.12 -4.26 26.04
N GLY A 605 20.89 -4.64 25.73
CA GLY A 605 20.19 -5.79 26.32
C GLY A 605 19.60 -5.53 27.71
N ALA A 606 19.74 -4.31 28.27
CA ALA A 606 19.03 -3.98 29.50
C ALA A 606 17.52 -3.95 29.24
N THR A 607 16.73 -4.58 30.10
CA THR A 607 15.26 -4.47 30.05
C THR A 607 14.84 -3.11 30.57
N VAL A 608 14.02 -2.40 29.79
CA VAL A 608 13.51 -1.07 30.09
C VAL A 608 11.99 -1.13 30.17
N ALA A 609 11.43 -0.67 31.29
CA ALA A 609 10.00 -0.44 31.45
C ALA A 609 9.70 1.05 31.25
N VAL A 610 8.70 1.34 30.45
CA VAL A 610 8.14 2.69 30.28
C VAL A 610 6.80 2.73 30.97
N ALA A 611 6.62 3.66 31.90
CA ALA A 611 5.37 3.86 32.60
C ALA A 611 4.77 5.22 32.26
N VAL A 612 3.44 5.26 32.22
CA VAL A 612 2.66 6.48 32.06
C VAL A 612 1.66 6.54 33.21
N ASN A 613 1.56 7.70 33.86
CA ASN A 613 0.64 7.92 34.98
C ASN A 613 0.80 6.85 36.09
N GLY A 614 2.05 6.39 36.32
CA GLY A 614 2.39 5.36 37.27
C GLY A 614 1.95 3.93 36.87
N THR A 615 1.54 3.68 35.64
CA THR A 615 1.22 2.35 35.09
C THR A 615 2.27 1.96 34.05
N VAL A 616 2.85 0.77 34.15
CA VAL A 616 3.79 0.25 33.15
C VAL A 616 3.04 0.04 31.82
N ALA A 617 3.38 0.81 30.81
CA ALA A 617 2.72 0.81 29.51
C ALA A 617 3.50 0.04 28.42
N ALA A 618 4.81 -0.16 28.62
CA ALA A 618 5.62 -1.00 27.74
C ALA A 618 6.84 -1.56 28.46
N VAL A 619 7.32 -2.72 27.98
CA VAL A 619 8.61 -3.32 28.42
C VAL A 619 9.40 -3.70 27.18
N VAL A 620 10.61 -3.14 27.02
CA VAL A 620 11.40 -3.31 25.81
C VAL A 620 12.90 -3.54 26.12
N PRO A 621 13.65 -4.25 25.30
CA PRO A 621 15.09 -4.30 25.42
C PRO A 621 15.73 -2.99 24.92
N ALA A 622 16.73 -2.50 25.63
CA ALA A 622 17.59 -1.43 25.15
C ALA A 622 18.54 -1.99 24.08
N GLN A 623 18.51 -1.46 22.88
CA GLN A 623 19.20 -2.01 21.71
C GLN A 623 20.30 -1.06 21.16
N ALA A 624 21.09 -1.55 20.19
CA ALA A 624 22.13 -0.72 19.58
C ALA A 624 21.51 0.46 18.82
N GLY A 625 21.86 1.67 19.20
CA GLY A 625 21.49 2.92 18.57
C GLY A 625 22.60 3.47 17.65
N PRO A 626 22.36 4.59 16.97
CA PRO A 626 23.34 5.26 16.12
C PRO A 626 24.53 5.77 16.92
N TYR A 627 25.71 5.83 16.27
CA TYR A 627 26.95 6.39 16.82
C TYR A 627 27.43 5.78 18.15
N GLY A 628 27.08 4.50 18.40
CA GLY A 628 27.46 3.78 19.63
C GLY A 628 26.61 4.15 20.86
N SER A 629 25.48 4.81 20.68
CA SER A 629 24.46 4.99 21.70
C SER A 629 23.64 3.71 21.88
N THR A 630 22.80 3.70 22.92
CA THR A 630 21.77 2.70 23.10
C THR A 630 20.42 3.36 22.84
N ALA A 631 19.60 2.75 21.99
CA ALA A 631 18.25 3.18 21.71
C ALA A 631 17.25 2.47 22.63
N VAL A 632 16.27 3.22 23.09
CA VAL A 632 15.02 2.72 23.69
C VAL A 632 13.91 3.19 22.78
N ASP A 633 13.19 2.23 22.18
CA ASP A 633 12.08 2.48 21.27
C ASP A 633 10.91 1.61 21.71
N ALA A 634 9.87 2.23 22.23
CA ALA A 634 8.74 1.57 22.87
C ALA A 634 7.42 2.11 22.33
N LEU A 635 6.57 1.21 21.85
CA LEU A 635 5.14 1.50 21.69
C LEU A 635 4.43 1.27 23.01
N LEU A 636 3.63 2.23 23.44
CA LEU A 636 2.93 2.23 24.70
C LEU A 636 1.53 1.62 24.58
N TRP A 637 1.11 0.91 25.60
CA TRP A 637 -0.26 0.46 25.76
C TRP A 637 -1.20 1.68 25.87
N PRO A 638 -2.15 1.86 24.93
CA PRO A 638 -2.94 3.09 24.84
C PRO A 638 -3.79 3.38 26.08
N ASP A 639 -4.32 2.35 26.74
CA ASP A 639 -5.18 2.53 27.94
C ASP A 639 -4.41 3.06 29.16
N ALA A 640 -3.10 3.22 29.08
CA ALA A 640 -2.31 3.88 30.12
C ALA A 640 -2.27 5.40 29.96
N LEU A 641 -2.78 5.93 28.84
CA LEU A 641 -2.80 7.36 28.53
C LEU A 641 -4.12 8.00 28.94
N ASP A 642 -4.06 9.21 29.45
CA ASP A 642 -5.20 10.08 29.73
C ASP A 642 -5.18 11.30 28.79
N ASP A 643 -6.34 11.92 28.56
CA ASP A 643 -6.41 13.23 27.89
C ASP A 643 -5.67 14.30 28.71
N GLY A 644 -4.87 15.12 28.04
CA GLY A 644 -4.09 16.20 28.66
C GLY A 644 -2.71 15.77 29.14
N ASP A 645 -2.31 16.22 30.33
CA ASP A 645 -0.96 15.99 30.88
C ASP A 645 -0.76 14.53 31.29
N ASN A 646 0.30 13.90 30.79
CA ASN A 646 0.69 12.53 31.14
C ASN A 646 2.10 12.50 31.73
N ASP A 647 2.26 11.85 32.87
CA ASP A 647 3.56 11.70 33.53
C ASP A 647 4.30 10.49 32.96
N LEU A 648 5.34 10.74 32.18
CA LEU A 648 6.17 9.71 31.56
C LEU A 648 7.37 9.39 32.46
N GLU A 649 7.49 8.13 32.86
CA GLU A 649 8.60 7.60 33.64
C GLU A 649 9.28 6.43 32.91
N VAL A 650 10.59 6.32 33.01
CA VAL A 650 11.36 5.23 32.43
C VAL A 650 12.22 4.56 33.49
N PHE A 651 12.28 3.24 33.46
CA PHE A 651 13.00 2.45 34.44
C PHE A 651 13.87 1.38 33.76
N VAL A 652 15.05 1.11 34.30
CA VAL A 652 15.73 -0.18 34.05
C VAL A 652 15.14 -1.20 34.98
N VAL A 653 14.82 -2.37 34.48
CA VAL A 653 14.28 -3.49 35.25
C VAL A 653 15.42 -4.43 35.65
N ASP A 654 15.66 -4.56 36.92
CA ASP A 654 16.65 -5.47 37.51
C ASP A 654 15.96 -6.54 38.39
N GLY A 655 16.69 -7.58 38.73
CA GLY A 655 16.19 -8.63 39.63
C GLY A 655 15.59 -9.85 38.92
N PRO A 656 15.12 -10.83 39.69
CA PRO A 656 14.52 -12.02 39.11
C PRO A 656 13.07 -11.78 38.64
N PRO A 657 12.52 -12.63 37.77
CA PRO A 657 11.18 -12.46 37.18
C PRO A 657 10.04 -12.36 38.20
N ASP A 658 10.18 -13.02 39.33
CA ASP A 658 9.17 -13.05 40.42
C ASP A 658 9.31 -11.89 41.41
N ALA A 659 10.43 -11.14 41.36
CA ALA A 659 10.68 -10.00 42.24
C ALA A 659 11.47 -8.89 41.50
N PRO A 660 10.91 -8.30 40.42
CA PRO A 660 11.57 -7.25 39.66
C PRO A 660 11.72 -5.96 40.48
N THR A 661 12.80 -5.25 40.23
CA THR A 661 13.09 -3.94 40.86
C THR A 661 13.24 -2.89 39.74
N LEU A 662 12.45 -1.84 39.81
CA LEU A 662 12.48 -0.71 38.89
C LEU A 662 13.53 0.32 39.34
N ARG A 663 14.45 0.70 38.45
CA ARG A 663 15.44 1.75 38.74
C ARG A 663 15.22 2.94 37.83
N PRO A 664 14.82 4.11 38.38
CA PRO A 664 14.49 5.28 37.57
C PRO A 664 15.62 5.71 36.62
N VAL A 665 15.26 6.10 35.42
CA VAL A 665 16.16 6.69 34.40
C VAL A 665 15.76 8.14 34.23
N PRO A 666 16.64 9.12 34.55
CA PRO A 666 16.33 10.54 34.32
C PRO A 666 16.05 10.83 32.84
N LEU A 667 14.93 11.52 32.57
CA LEU A 667 14.56 11.93 31.22
C LEU A 667 15.12 13.33 30.90
N ARG A 668 15.44 13.55 29.62
CA ARG A 668 15.82 14.84 29.05
C ARG A 668 15.20 14.96 27.66
N ASP A 669 14.90 16.19 27.27
CA ASP A 669 14.49 16.48 25.90
C ASP A 669 15.66 16.21 24.92
N GLY A 670 15.34 15.52 23.80
CA GLY A 670 16.26 14.91 22.87
C GLY A 670 16.73 15.80 21.72
#